data_7db706507dd4e37723440bee3ce45001
#
_entry.id   7db706507dd4e37723440bee3ce45001
#
_cell.length_a   1.000
_cell.length_b   1.000
_cell.length_c   1.000
_cell.angle_alpha   90.00
_cell.angle_beta   90.00
_cell.angle_gamma   90.00
#
_symmetry.space_group_name_H-M   'P 1'
#
loop_
_entity.id
_entity.type
_entity.pdbx_description
1 polymer ?
#
loop_
_entity_poly.entity_id
_entity_poly.type
_entity_poly.pdbx_seq_one_letter_code
_entity_poly.pdbx_strand_id
1 'polypeptide(L)'
;MPNPSSDRAIAIVGVGAILPDALSAPAFWQNIVNKRYCISETPANRWSIADYYDPDPTVPDKTYSKIGGWVQGYQFDWKKYRIPPKVAAAMDEGQQWAVTIADEALTDYGYPHRPLDTERTGVILGTAMGGELHYITQQRIVFPEFAHALEAAPGFAALPAAQREAIIQQWHERINASLPPITEDTMPGELPNIVAGRVANVLNLRGTNFITDAACASSFAAINAAFEMLTEHHIDAVMAGGVDRNMGATVFVKFCKIGALSATGSRPFGDGADGFVMGEGSAAFLLKRLSDAERDGDKIYAVIRGVGASSDGKGKGITAPNPQGQVLSAMRAWENAGLDPATATLIEAHGTSTKVGDVVEVESLTKVFGGAPRHSIGLGSAKSNIGHLKAGAGAAGLLKATMAVHHKLLPPTLNCERPNPNIDFNNSPFYLLCEPRAWEQPRNFPRRAGVSAYGFGGTNFHIVLEEYVPGMLKAEPKVFAAAAVNGGQSAPVVASAPAAPISQSTSQPMNKKPLRGILSVGARTPTELKDKLDDLFRRVESGWMPEREAPPKADLEAPERLFIDFGSHEELLERVQKARKAAGFDNPQAWKALQGQGIFRGSGPKPGKIAFLFPGQGSQYVNMGRQLAEREPVVAQVFQDADAVMTPILGKPLTSYIFVDSQDTEAMKKAERDLMQTAITQPAMLTMDTALYKLLSEYGFAPDMVMGHSLGEYAALIAAGIMPFAHALEASAARGAEMTKVSVEDNGWMAAVMAPLNVVEETLKEVDGYVVAANINSYNQAVIGGASKAVEQAISLFEKKGYRAMRIPVSHAFHTRIVAPASKPLRKVLDRLSIASPSIPLVANVTGDIYPTSVEAIKDILELQIASPVQWVKGLETMYREGVRMFVEVGPKRALKGFVDDVLGDKPDVWSLLTNHPKTGEIESFNQALCGLYAAGYGVEGRGARGEGRVESAPVAVSSP
;
A
#
# COMPACT_ATOMS: atom_id res chain seq x y z
N MET A 1 -17.07 -13.38 -1.19
CA MET A 1 -15.83 -12.93 -0.53
C MET A 1 -14.79 -14.02 -0.73
N PRO A 2 -13.60 -13.74 -1.26
CA PRO A 2 -12.56 -14.77 -1.34
C PRO A 2 -12.15 -15.14 0.08
N ASN A 3 -12.04 -16.44 0.36
CA ASN A 3 -11.47 -16.95 1.61
C ASN A 3 -10.06 -16.36 1.78
N PRO A 4 -9.76 -15.67 2.90
CA PRO A 4 -8.40 -15.21 3.16
C PRO A 4 -7.50 -16.43 3.22
N SER A 5 -6.41 -16.40 2.47
CA SER A 5 -5.43 -17.49 2.46
C SER A 5 -4.90 -17.69 3.89
N SER A 6 -4.71 -18.94 4.32
CA SER A 6 -4.04 -19.33 5.58
C SER A 6 -2.64 -18.71 5.69
N ASP A 7 -2.05 -18.27 4.59
CA ASP A 7 -0.70 -17.70 4.49
C ASP A 7 -0.55 -16.34 5.18
N ARG A 8 -1.65 -15.64 5.49
CA ARG A 8 -1.62 -14.38 6.26
C ARG A 8 -1.94 -14.53 7.75
N ALA A 9 -2.23 -15.73 8.23
CA ALA A 9 -2.50 -15.98 9.64
C ALA A 9 -1.19 -16.14 10.43
N ILE A 10 -1.07 -15.43 11.56
CA ILE A 10 0.12 -15.43 12.40
C ILE A 10 -0.20 -16.07 13.74
N ALA A 11 0.55 -17.12 14.09
CA ALA A 11 0.41 -17.84 15.35
C ALA A 11 1.20 -17.16 16.48
N ILE A 12 0.59 -17.05 17.65
CA ILE A 12 1.27 -16.69 18.90
C ILE A 12 1.74 -17.99 19.54
N VAL A 13 3.05 -18.22 19.54
CA VAL A 13 3.66 -19.51 19.98
C VAL A 13 4.43 -19.42 21.29
N GLY A 14 4.71 -18.23 21.81
CA GLY A 14 5.32 -17.99 23.11
C GLY A 14 4.92 -16.62 23.66
N VAL A 15 4.82 -16.50 24.98
CA VAL A 15 4.42 -15.27 25.68
C VAL A 15 5.32 -15.01 26.87
N GLY A 16 5.61 -13.73 27.13
CA GLY A 16 6.35 -13.29 28.32
C GLY A 16 5.87 -11.92 28.78
N ALA A 17 5.87 -11.68 30.10
CA ALA A 17 5.37 -10.42 30.64
C ALA A 17 5.97 -10.08 32.02
N ILE A 18 6.17 -8.78 32.24
CA ILE A 18 6.40 -8.15 33.54
C ILE A 18 5.38 -7.02 33.67
N LEU A 19 4.44 -7.18 34.58
CA LEU A 19 3.30 -6.30 34.73
C LEU A 19 3.05 -6.00 36.24
N PRO A 20 2.28 -5.01 36.61
CA PRO A 20 1.98 -4.73 38.03
C PRO A 20 1.49 -5.98 38.77
N ASP A 21 2.10 -6.27 39.89
CA ASP A 21 1.91 -7.47 40.72
C ASP A 21 2.06 -8.82 39.98
N ALA A 22 2.68 -8.85 38.80
CA ALA A 22 2.88 -10.06 38.01
C ALA A 22 4.23 -10.02 37.28
N LEU A 23 5.16 -10.86 37.62
CA LEU A 23 6.48 -10.98 37.02
C LEU A 23 6.56 -12.08 35.94
N SER A 24 5.40 -12.57 35.51
CA SER A 24 5.27 -13.52 34.38
C SER A 24 3.89 -13.46 33.76
N ALA A 25 3.75 -13.96 32.51
CA ALA A 25 2.47 -13.99 31.80
C ALA A 25 1.41 -14.87 32.50
N PRO A 26 1.74 -16.08 33.07
CA PRO A 26 0.79 -16.85 33.86
C PRO A 26 0.32 -16.11 35.13
N ALA A 27 1.24 -15.41 35.85
CA ALA A 27 0.88 -14.64 37.04
C ALA A 27 -0.10 -13.50 36.71
N PHE A 28 0.12 -12.80 35.60
CA PHE A 28 -0.80 -11.78 35.11
C PHE A 28 -2.19 -12.36 34.84
N TRP A 29 -2.27 -13.50 34.15
CA TRP A 29 -3.55 -14.16 33.90
C TRP A 29 -4.32 -14.50 35.18
N GLN A 30 -3.60 -15.03 36.17
CA GLN A 30 -4.21 -15.30 37.50
C GLN A 30 -4.75 -14.03 38.17
N ASN A 31 -4.00 -12.91 38.09
CA ASN A 31 -4.44 -11.63 38.62
C ASN A 31 -5.73 -11.14 37.92
N ILE A 32 -5.81 -11.30 36.60
CA ILE A 32 -7.03 -10.94 35.81
C ILE A 32 -8.23 -11.78 36.29
N VAL A 33 -8.09 -13.11 36.28
CA VAL A 33 -9.19 -14.04 36.63
C VAL A 33 -9.67 -13.84 38.08
N ASN A 34 -8.72 -13.60 39.01
CA ASN A 34 -9.00 -13.37 40.42
C ASN A 34 -9.43 -11.93 40.72
N LYS A 35 -9.68 -11.10 39.72
CA LYS A 35 -10.15 -9.71 39.90
C LYS A 35 -9.19 -8.87 40.78
N ARG A 36 -7.87 -9.10 40.67
CA ARG A 36 -6.89 -8.36 41.48
C ARG A 36 -6.74 -6.93 40.98
N TYR A 37 -6.92 -5.95 41.87
CA TYR A 37 -6.66 -4.54 41.59
C TYR A 37 -5.20 -4.23 41.93
N CYS A 38 -4.36 -4.00 40.93
CA CYS A 38 -2.90 -3.84 41.06
C CYS A 38 -2.47 -2.36 41.04
N ILE A 39 -3.39 -1.43 41.31
CA ILE A 39 -3.12 0.00 41.43
C ILE A 39 -2.98 0.37 42.90
N SER A 40 -1.93 1.09 43.22
CA SER A 40 -1.62 1.55 44.57
C SER A 40 -1.05 2.95 44.62
N GLU A 41 -0.87 3.55 45.78
CA GLU A 41 -0.11 4.81 45.89
C GLU A 41 1.35 4.62 45.45
N THR A 42 1.98 5.73 45.05
CA THR A 42 3.36 5.78 44.61
C THR A 42 4.29 5.21 45.71
N PRO A 43 5.06 4.16 45.39
CA PRO A 43 6.05 3.62 46.35
C PRO A 43 7.13 4.65 46.67
N ALA A 44 7.63 4.61 47.92
CA ALA A 44 8.63 5.56 48.43
C ALA A 44 9.95 5.58 47.64
N ASN A 45 10.27 4.48 46.95
CA ASN A 45 11.47 4.35 46.11
C ASN A 45 11.25 4.88 44.67
N ARG A 46 10.13 5.48 44.37
CA ARG A 46 9.84 6.03 43.04
C ARG A 46 10.01 7.55 43.03
N TRP A 47 9.15 8.26 43.66
CA TRP A 47 9.25 9.70 43.83
C TRP A 47 8.52 10.17 45.09
N SER A 48 8.94 11.30 45.64
CA SER A 48 8.41 11.86 46.89
C SER A 48 7.02 12.46 46.68
N ILE A 49 6.01 11.86 47.28
CA ILE A 49 4.65 12.40 47.26
C ILE A 49 4.63 13.81 47.91
N ALA A 50 5.36 14.06 48.97
CA ALA A 50 5.43 15.37 49.63
C ALA A 50 5.96 16.49 48.68
N ASP A 51 6.89 16.14 47.80
CA ASP A 51 7.50 17.13 46.94
C ASP A 51 6.70 17.40 45.65
N TYR A 52 5.98 16.43 45.11
CA TYR A 52 5.37 16.51 43.79
C TYR A 52 3.84 16.45 43.78
N TYR A 53 3.18 16.02 44.84
CA TYR A 53 1.75 15.89 44.91
C TYR A 53 1.07 17.14 45.50
N ASP A 54 0.00 17.58 44.83
CA ASP A 54 -0.96 18.54 45.38
C ASP A 54 -2.36 18.21 44.84
N PRO A 55 -3.39 18.11 45.70
CA PRO A 55 -4.75 17.80 45.24
C PRO A 55 -5.38 18.88 44.36
N ASP A 56 -4.86 20.13 44.44
CA ASP A 56 -5.30 21.22 43.55
C ASP A 56 -4.63 21.11 42.19
N PRO A 57 -5.37 20.86 41.10
CA PRO A 57 -4.79 20.70 39.75
C PRO A 57 -4.21 21.98 39.19
N THR A 58 -4.50 23.15 39.80
CA THR A 58 -4.03 24.47 39.35
C THR A 58 -2.61 24.77 39.82
N VAL A 59 -2.13 24.09 40.89
CA VAL A 59 -0.79 24.35 41.45
C VAL A 59 0.27 24.00 40.40
N PRO A 60 1.15 24.95 40.01
CA PRO A 60 2.21 24.69 39.05
C PRO A 60 3.13 23.58 39.49
N ASP A 61 3.62 22.77 38.49
CA ASP A 61 4.65 21.76 38.63
C ASP A 61 4.33 20.64 39.66
N LYS A 62 3.06 20.48 40.03
CA LYS A 62 2.56 19.40 40.87
C LYS A 62 1.63 18.46 40.07
N THR A 63 1.49 17.24 40.58
CA THR A 63 0.52 16.26 40.11
C THR A 63 -0.62 16.12 41.13
N TYR A 64 -1.87 16.07 40.63
CA TYR A 64 -3.04 15.80 41.48
C TYR A 64 -3.35 14.29 41.59
N SER A 65 -2.57 13.44 40.91
CA SER A 65 -2.67 11.97 41.04
C SER A 65 -1.38 11.41 41.64
N LYS A 66 -1.53 10.52 42.61
CA LYS A 66 -0.42 9.83 43.28
C LYS A 66 -0.57 8.31 43.24
N ILE A 67 -1.41 7.79 42.36
CA ILE A 67 -1.70 6.38 42.22
C ILE A 67 -1.22 5.86 40.85
N GLY A 68 -0.78 4.60 40.84
CA GLY A 68 -0.28 3.97 39.61
C GLY A 68 -0.25 2.45 39.71
N GLY A 69 -0.14 1.80 38.57
CA GLY A 69 0.19 0.39 38.46
C GLY A 69 1.71 0.18 38.42
N TRP A 70 2.29 -0.28 39.54
CA TRP A 70 3.75 -0.36 39.75
C TRP A 70 4.24 -1.78 39.65
N VAL A 71 5.33 -2.00 38.93
CA VAL A 71 6.08 -3.25 38.95
C VAL A 71 6.95 -3.24 40.21
N GLN A 72 6.76 -4.22 41.07
CA GLN A 72 7.46 -4.36 42.34
C GLN A 72 8.11 -5.75 42.45
N GLY A 73 9.22 -5.84 43.20
CA GLY A 73 9.89 -7.10 43.48
C GLY A 73 10.73 -7.67 42.30
N TYR A 74 10.80 -6.95 41.17
CA TYR A 74 11.63 -7.38 40.05
C TYR A 74 13.12 -7.19 40.37
N GLN A 75 13.91 -8.20 39.98
CA GLN A 75 15.36 -8.18 40.07
C GLN A 75 15.96 -8.74 38.79
N PHE A 76 16.83 -7.98 38.15
CA PHE A 76 17.48 -8.39 36.92
C PHE A 76 18.62 -9.37 37.20
N ASP A 77 18.53 -10.58 36.66
CA ASP A 77 19.61 -11.60 36.78
C ASP A 77 20.68 -11.39 35.71
N TRP A 78 21.52 -10.38 35.91
CA TRP A 78 22.63 -10.08 35.00
C TRP A 78 23.59 -11.24 34.80
N LYS A 79 23.73 -12.16 35.79
CA LYS A 79 24.59 -13.35 35.69
C LYS A 79 24.05 -14.34 34.67
N LYS A 80 22.75 -14.60 34.67
CA LYS A 80 22.07 -15.45 33.70
C LYS A 80 22.36 -14.97 32.28
N TYR A 81 22.32 -13.68 32.07
CA TYR A 81 22.49 -13.05 30.75
C TYR A 81 23.94 -12.68 30.43
N ARG A 82 24.88 -13.00 31.33
CA ARG A 82 26.34 -12.72 31.20
C ARG A 82 26.64 -11.25 30.94
N ILE A 83 25.82 -10.34 31.47
CA ILE A 83 26.01 -8.90 31.39
C ILE A 83 26.89 -8.45 32.56
N PRO A 84 27.97 -7.67 32.32
CA PRO A 84 28.80 -7.16 33.42
C PRO A 84 27.96 -6.32 34.39
N PRO A 85 28.21 -6.38 35.71
CA PRO A 85 27.40 -5.67 36.71
C PRO A 85 27.38 -4.15 36.50
N LYS A 86 28.50 -3.56 36.03
CA LYS A 86 28.53 -2.12 35.66
C LYS A 86 27.60 -1.77 34.52
N VAL A 87 27.57 -2.59 33.46
CA VAL A 87 26.66 -2.42 32.33
C VAL A 87 25.22 -2.59 32.80
N ALA A 88 24.93 -3.61 33.60
CA ALA A 88 23.59 -3.84 34.14
C ALA A 88 23.06 -2.67 34.99
N ALA A 89 23.95 -2.05 35.77
CA ALA A 89 23.62 -0.87 36.58
C ALA A 89 23.36 0.40 35.73
N ALA A 90 23.92 0.48 34.52
CA ALA A 90 23.74 1.58 33.62
C ALA A 90 22.55 1.35 32.61
N MET A 91 21.92 0.17 32.64
CA MET A 91 20.76 -0.14 31.83
C MET A 91 19.47 0.41 32.44
N ASP A 92 18.68 1.13 31.65
CA ASP A 92 17.28 1.43 32.01
C ASP A 92 16.52 0.13 32.33
N GLU A 93 15.64 0.16 33.34
CA GLU A 93 14.86 -1.04 33.70
C GLU A 93 13.98 -1.53 32.53
N GLY A 94 13.55 -0.65 31.62
CA GLY A 94 12.85 -1.04 30.41
C GLY A 94 13.67 -1.97 29.52
N GLN A 95 14.99 -1.76 29.41
CA GLN A 95 15.89 -2.69 28.70
C GLN A 95 16.04 -4.04 29.43
N GLN A 96 16.11 -4.00 30.76
CA GLN A 96 16.17 -5.21 31.56
C GLN A 96 14.89 -6.05 31.43
N TRP A 97 13.73 -5.39 31.49
CA TRP A 97 12.43 -6.05 31.28
C TRP A 97 12.29 -6.65 29.89
N ALA A 98 12.72 -5.93 28.85
CA ALA A 98 12.67 -6.41 27.47
C ALA A 98 13.44 -7.73 27.31
N VAL A 99 14.65 -7.84 27.87
CA VAL A 99 15.45 -9.08 27.85
C VAL A 99 14.72 -10.20 28.58
N THR A 100 14.15 -9.89 29.76
CA THR A 100 13.49 -10.91 30.59
C THR A 100 12.22 -11.45 29.97
N ILE A 101 11.36 -10.60 29.44
CA ILE A 101 10.09 -11.05 28.79
C ILE A 101 10.35 -11.81 27.48
N ALA A 102 11.39 -11.43 26.74
CA ALA A 102 11.79 -12.14 25.54
C ALA A 102 12.32 -13.54 25.86
N ASP A 103 13.13 -13.66 26.91
CA ASP A 103 13.62 -14.94 27.39
C ASP A 103 12.51 -15.82 27.99
N GLU A 104 11.52 -15.23 28.69
CA GLU A 104 10.32 -15.94 29.13
C GLU A 104 9.53 -16.47 27.91
N ALA A 105 9.30 -15.65 26.89
CA ALA A 105 8.58 -16.06 25.70
C ALA A 105 9.29 -17.17 24.91
N LEU A 106 10.62 -17.12 24.82
CA LEU A 106 11.42 -18.19 24.22
C LEU A 106 11.38 -19.47 25.06
N THR A 107 11.43 -19.34 26.37
CA THR A 107 11.32 -20.47 27.31
C THR A 107 9.92 -21.11 27.22
N ASP A 108 8.88 -20.31 27.15
CA ASP A 108 7.50 -20.76 26.98
C ASP A 108 7.28 -21.47 25.62
N TYR A 109 7.95 -21.02 24.56
CA TYR A 109 8.02 -21.71 23.28
C TYR A 109 8.76 -23.05 23.37
N GLY A 110 9.71 -23.18 24.30
CA GLY A 110 10.53 -24.38 24.50
C GLY A 110 11.97 -24.29 23.98
N TYR A 111 12.44 -23.11 23.58
CA TYR A 111 13.82 -22.87 23.16
C TYR A 111 14.77 -23.02 24.37
N PRO A 112 15.99 -23.62 24.26
CA PRO A 112 16.62 -24.11 23.02
C PRO A 112 16.26 -25.55 22.62
N HIS A 113 15.47 -26.28 23.42
CA HIS A 113 15.13 -27.68 23.14
C HIS A 113 14.25 -27.82 21.88
N ARG A 114 13.40 -26.85 21.63
CA ARG A 114 12.66 -26.71 20.37
C ARG A 114 13.48 -25.82 19.43
N PRO A 115 13.70 -26.23 18.17
CA PRO A 115 14.52 -25.47 17.23
C PRO A 115 13.83 -24.14 16.85
N LEU A 116 14.65 -23.09 16.75
CA LEU A 116 14.25 -21.77 16.25
C LEU A 116 15.40 -21.25 15.38
N ASP A 117 15.09 -20.80 14.17
CA ASP A 117 16.10 -20.17 13.31
C ASP A 117 16.41 -18.76 13.82
N THR A 118 17.50 -18.63 14.56
CA THR A 118 17.91 -17.35 15.14
C THR A 118 18.41 -16.35 14.11
N GLU A 119 18.90 -16.79 12.94
CA GLU A 119 19.30 -15.90 11.83
C GLU A 119 18.11 -15.18 11.22
N ARG A 120 16.94 -15.82 11.24
CA ARG A 120 15.69 -15.30 10.68
C ARG A 120 14.64 -14.97 11.74
N THR A 121 15.07 -14.81 13.00
CA THR A 121 14.21 -14.36 14.11
C THR A 121 14.49 -12.89 14.43
N GLY A 122 13.49 -12.02 14.23
CA GLY A 122 13.57 -10.58 14.49
C GLY A 122 13.14 -10.18 15.90
N VAL A 123 13.39 -8.91 16.24
CA VAL A 123 12.94 -8.28 17.51
C VAL A 123 12.36 -6.90 17.21
N ILE A 124 11.06 -6.73 17.43
CA ILE A 124 10.36 -5.45 17.18
C ILE A 124 9.55 -5.09 18.41
N LEU A 125 9.94 -4.04 19.14
CA LEU A 125 9.29 -3.65 20.38
C LEU A 125 8.78 -2.21 20.33
N GLY A 126 7.58 -1.99 20.84
CA GLY A 126 7.02 -0.65 21.03
C GLY A 126 7.53 -0.04 22.33
N THR A 127 8.10 1.17 22.28
CA THR A 127 8.47 1.94 23.46
C THR A 127 8.34 3.43 23.16
N ALA A 128 8.18 4.24 24.20
CA ALA A 128 8.10 5.69 24.07
C ALA A 128 8.93 6.36 25.16
N MET A 129 9.40 7.58 24.90
CA MET A 129 10.11 8.44 25.85
C MET A 129 11.43 7.92 26.43
N GLY A 130 11.96 6.79 25.95
CA GLY A 130 13.31 6.29 26.28
C GLY A 130 13.55 5.75 27.69
N GLY A 131 12.55 5.72 28.58
CA GLY A 131 12.67 5.23 29.97
C GLY A 131 12.95 6.33 30.98
N GLU A 132 13.19 5.94 32.25
CA GLU A 132 13.40 6.85 33.39
C GLU A 132 14.86 7.33 33.51
N LEU A 133 15.81 6.49 33.18
CA LEU A 133 17.24 6.74 33.45
C LEU A 133 17.72 8.01 32.73
N HIS A 134 17.22 8.26 31.53
CA HIS A 134 17.50 9.47 30.76
C HIS A 134 17.17 10.78 31.52
N TYR A 135 16.01 10.83 32.20
CA TYR A 135 15.64 12.02 32.98
C TYR A 135 16.50 12.20 34.23
N ILE A 136 16.98 11.11 34.80
CA ILE A 136 17.80 11.11 36.05
C ILE A 136 19.22 11.55 35.71
N THR A 137 19.83 10.98 34.70
CA THR A 137 21.21 11.33 34.28
C THR A 137 21.34 12.76 33.77
N GLN A 138 20.31 13.24 33.06
CA GLN A 138 20.25 14.62 32.58
C GLN A 138 20.35 15.64 33.75
N GLN A 139 19.69 15.37 34.87
CA GLN A 139 19.75 16.27 36.02
C GLN A 139 21.20 16.48 36.54
N ARG A 140 22.02 15.43 36.46
CA ARG A 140 23.44 15.49 36.82
C ARG A 140 24.24 16.35 35.84
N ILE A 141 23.96 16.25 34.56
CA ILE A 141 24.68 16.96 33.49
C ILE A 141 24.36 18.47 33.51
N VAL A 142 23.08 18.84 33.73
CA VAL A 142 22.65 20.25 33.75
C VAL A 142 22.87 20.94 35.08
N PHE A 143 23.56 20.33 36.05
CA PHE A 143 23.86 20.93 37.33
C PHE A 143 24.52 22.32 37.24
N PRO A 144 25.50 22.59 36.30
CA PRO A 144 26.11 23.93 36.17
C PRO A 144 25.10 25.02 35.89
N GLU A 145 24.01 24.73 35.14
CA GLU A 145 22.95 25.71 34.81
C GLU A 145 22.18 26.12 36.08
N PHE A 146 21.90 25.18 36.96
CA PHE A 146 21.30 25.45 38.28
C PHE A 146 22.24 26.25 39.20
N ALA A 147 23.53 25.88 39.19
CA ALA A 147 24.55 26.60 39.96
C ALA A 147 24.64 28.07 39.49
N HIS A 148 24.71 28.32 38.21
CA HIS A 148 24.71 29.70 37.65
C HIS A 148 23.44 30.48 38.01
N ALA A 149 22.26 29.83 37.99
CA ALA A 149 21.02 30.47 38.41
C ALA A 149 21.02 30.81 39.89
N LEU A 150 21.62 29.97 40.73
CA LEU A 150 21.81 30.26 42.17
C LEU A 150 22.79 31.43 42.38
N GLU A 151 23.90 31.46 41.65
CA GLU A 151 24.90 32.55 41.73
C GLU A 151 24.29 33.95 41.36
N ALA A 152 23.34 33.96 40.44
CA ALA A 152 22.64 35.18 40.06
C ALA A 152 21.57 35.62 41.08
N ALA A 153 21.21 34.81 42.06
CA ALA A 153 20.25 35.20 43.10
C ALA A 153 20.84 36.22 44.05
N PRO A 154 20.20 37.44 44.26
CA PRO A 154 20.80 38.53 45.04
C PRO A 154 21.26 38.15 46.45
N GLY A 155 20.49 37.34 47.15
CA GLY A 155 20.83 36.86 48.52
C GLY A 155 22.07 35.92 48.51
N PHE A 156 22.23 35.09 47.50
CA PHE A 156 23.40 34.24 47.38
C PHE A 156 24.64 35.02 46.90
N ALA A 157 24.46 35.92 45.95
CA ALA A 157 25.53 36.80 45.45
C ALA A 157 26.13 37.70 46.52
N ALA A 158 25.36 38.05 47.57
CA ALA A 158 25.82 38.87 48.71
C ALA A 158 26.73 38.10 49.68
N LEU A 159 26.79 36.78 49.59
CA LEU A 159 27.68 35.95 50.44
C LEU A 159 29.16 36.12 50.02
N PRO A 160 30.11 35.93 50.95
CA PRO A 160 31.53 35.90 50.62
C PRO A 160 31.85 34.81 49.59
N ALA A 161 32.75 35.09 48.66
CA ALA A 161 33.08 34.19 47.55
C ALA A 161 33.41 32.77 47.99
N ALA A 162 34.24 32.63 49.02
CA ALA A 162 34.60 31.31 49.59
C ALA A 162 33.40 30.50 50.17
N GLN A 163 32.37 31.22 50.69
CA GLN A 163 31.15 30.57 51.17
C GLN A 163 30.27 30.09 50.00
N ARG A 164 30.16 30.89 48.94
CA ARG A 164 29.42 30.54 47.72
C ARG A 164 30.03 29.29 47.06
N GLU A 165 31.35 29.30 46.92
CA GLU A 165 32.08 28.14 46.33
C GLU A 165 31.90 26.84 47.15
N ALA A 166 32.02 26.96 48.47
CA ALA A 166 31.81 25.82 49.37
C ALA A 166 30.38 25.28 49.31
N ILE A 167 29.37 26.15 49.23
CA ILE A 167 27.96 25.72 49.12
C ILE A 167 27.74 25.00 47.79
N ILE A 168 28.19 25.57 46.67
CA ILE A 168 28.05 24.92 45.34
C ILE A 168 28.76 23.61 45.27
N GLN A 169 29.97 23.51 45.84
CA GLN A 169 30.73 22.25 45.90
C GLN A 169 30.00 21.18 46.73
N GLN A 170 29.52 21.48 47.93
CA GLN A 170 28.74 20.55 48.76
C GLN A 170 27.44 20.12 48.07
N TRP A 171 26.77 21.02 47.38
CA TRP A 171 25.55 20.69 46.60
C TRP A 171 25.88 19.76 45.45
N HIS A 172 26.94 20.04 44.68
CA HIS A 172 27.41 19.17 43.58
C HIS A 172 27.80 17.76 44.10
N GLU A 173 28.49 17.68 45.25
CA GLU A 173 28.84 16.41 45.88
C GLU A 173 27.58 15.59 46.26
N ARG A 174 26.54 16.25 46.80
CA ARG A 174 25.26 15.59 47.12
C ARG A 174 24.53 15.09 45.89
N ILE A 175 24.46 15.92 44.85
CA ILE A 175 23.86 15.50 43.55
C ILE A 175 24.61 14.33 42.97
N ASN A 176 25.94 14.38 42.97
CA ASN A 176 26.76 13.29 42.45
C ASN A 176 26.65 11.99 43.27
N ALA A 177 26.38 12.07 44.55
CA ALA A 177 26.15 10.90 45.41
C ALA A 177 24.76 10.28 45.24
N SER A 178 23.76 11.08 44.80
CA SER A 178 22.36 10.66 44.65
C SER A 178 21.98 10.20 43.25
N LEU A 179 22.76 10.60 42.24
CA LEU A 179 22.46 10.29 40.85
C LEU A 179 23.51 9.36 40.23
N PRO A 180 23.13 8.50 39.27
CA PRO A 180 24.05 7.60 38.59
C PRO A 180 25.24 8.35 37.94
N PRO A 181 26.46 7.81 37.96
CA PRO A 181 27.59 8.40 37.27
C PRO A 181 27.42 8.31 35.76
N ILE A 182 27.93 9.32 35.07
CA ILE A 182 27.98 9.26 33.60
C ILE A 182 29.22 8.47 33.19
N THR A 183 29.01 7.40 32.43
CA THR A 183 30.06 6.48 31.97
C THR A 183 29.86 6.16 30.48
N GLU A 184 30.77 5.39 29.89
CA GLU A 184 30.63 4.84 28.51
C GLU A 184 29.39 3.97 28.32
N ASP A 185 28.83 3.42 29.40
CA ASP A 185 27.63 2.57 29.36
C ASP A 185 26.32 3.37 29.49
N THR A 186 26.39 4.66 29.88
CA THR A 186 25.19 5.51 30.09
C THR A 186 24.36 5.65 28.82
N MET A 187 24.97 6.12 27.72
CA MET A 187 24.25 6.32 26.47
C MET A 187 23.63 5.00 25.93
N PRO A 188 24.35 3.87 25.83
CA PRO A 188 23.74 2.56 25.48
C PRO A 188 22.65 2.12 26.46
N GLY A 189 22.71 2.54 27.73
CA GLY A 189 21.71 2.22 28.75
C GLY A 189 20.40 2.99 28.59
N GLU A 190 20.39 4.13 27.91
CA GLU A 190 19.25 5.05 27.79
C GLU A 190 18.60 5.08 26.41
N LEU A 191 19.34 4.74 25.34
CA LEU A 191 18.83 4.83 23.98
C LEU A 191 17.65 3.87 23.74
N PRO A 192 16.51 4.35 23.22
CA PRO A 192 15.31 3.55 22.99
C PRO A 192 15.55 2.36 22.03
N ASN A 193 16.30 2.57 20.94
CA ASN A 193 16.61 1.49 19.99
C ASN A 193 17.40 0.33 20.61
N ILE A 194 18.15 0.57 21.68
CA ILE A 194 18.90 -0.46 22.39
C ILE A 194 17.96 -1.41 23.15
N VAL A 195 16.71 -1.06 23.41
CA VAL A 195 15.71 -1.98 23.98
C VAL A 195 15.59 -3.24 23.12
N ALA A 196 15.35 -3.11 21.83
CA ALA A 196 15.28 -4.23 20.90
C ALA A 196 16.68 -4.81 20.60
N GLY A 197 17.69 -3.94 20.41
CA GLY A 197 19.07 -4.36 20.16
C GLY A 197 19.69 -5.18 21.30
N ARG A 198 19.35 -4.89 22.56
CA ARG A 198 19.80 -5.64 23.74
C ARG A 198 19.21 -7.05 23.74
N VAL A 199 17.92 -7.19 23.46
CA VAL A 199 17.27 -8.50 23.33
C VAL A 199 17.95 -9.32 22.23
N ALA A 200 18.11 -8.73 21.05
CA ALA A 200 18.76 -9.38 19.92
C ALA A 200 20.20 -9.83 20.25
N ASN A 201 20.98 -8.97 20.90
CA ASN A 201 22.36 -9.26 21.30
C ASN A 201 22.44 -10.38 22.33
N VAL A 202 21.66 -10.27 23.44
CA VAL A 202 21.73 -11.22 24.56
C VAL A 202 21.24 -12.61 24.19
N LEU A 203 20.16 -12.68 23.36
CA LEU A 203 19.54 -13.95 22.97
C LEU A 203 20.03 -14.45 21.60
N ASN A 204 21.04 -13.79 21.01
CA ASN A 204 21.64 -14.11 19.71
C ASN A 204 20.62 -14.23 18.58
N LEU A 205 19.66 -13.29 18.51
CA LEU A 205 18.67 -13.19 17.45
C LEU A 205 19.20 -12.25 16.36
N ARG A 206 19.34 -12.70 15.13
CA ARG A 206 20.04 -12.00 14.05
C ARG A 206 19.14 -11.47 12.94
N GLY A 207 17.83 -11.70 13.05
CA GLY A 207 16.87 -11.04 12.20
C GLY A 207 16.80 -9.53 12.45
N THR A 208 15.95 -8.83 11.73
CA THR A 208 15.78 -7.38 11.87
C THR A 208 15.39 -7.00 13.29
N ASN A 209 16.02 -5.96 13.88
CA ASN A 209 15.64 -5.43 15.19
C ASN A 209 15.48 -3.90 15.12
N PHE A 210 14.39 -3.40 15.69
CA PHE A 210 14.12 -1.96 15.84
C PHE A 210 13.00 -1.72 16.86
N ILE A 211 12.77 -0.46 17.20
CA ILE A 211 11.65 -0.03 18.03
C ILE A 211 10.63 0.78 17.22
N THR A 212 9.40 0.84 17.72
CA THR A 212 8.34 1.71 17.22
C THR A 212 7.86 2.65 18.31
N ASP A 213 7.52 3.89 17.94
CA ASP A 213 6.82 4.85 18.80
C ASP A 213 5.56 5.34 18.11
N ALA A 214 4.42 4.99 18.67
CA ALA A 214 3.08 5.45 18.32
C ALA A 214 2.31 5.79 19.60
N ALA A 215 3.02 6.34 20.60
CA ALA A 215 2.52 6.63 21.95
C ALA A 215 1.83 5.37 22.56
N CYS A 216 0.57 5.48 22.99
CA CYS A 216 -0.14 4.35 23.63
C CYS A 216 -0.41 3.17 22.70
N ALA A 217 -0.21 3.31 21.39
CA ALA A 217 -0.37 2.26 20.40
C ALA A 217 0.98 1.65 19.94
N SER A 218 2.12 2.03 20.53
CA SER A 218 3.47 1.61 20.12
C SER A 218 3.63 0.10 19.97
N SER A 219 3.14 -0.68 20.93
CA SER A 219 3.19 -2.15 20.86
C SER A 219 2.40 -2.73 19.70
N PHE A 220 1.32 -2.09 19.27
CA PHE A 220 0.53 -2.53 18.12
C PHE A 220 1.18 -2.12 16.80
N ALA A 221 1.87 -0.98 16.78
CA ALA A 221 2.72 -0.61 15.65
C ALA A 221 3.86 -1.64 15.46
N ALA A 222 4.45 -2.14 16.56
CA ALA A 222 5.45 -3.21 16.54
C ALA A 222 4.88 -4.52 16.00
N ILE A 223 3.68 -4.92 16.47
CA ILE A 223 3.01 -6.14 16.01
C ILE A 223 2.56 -6.02 14.56
N ASN A 224 2.11 -4.83 14.11
CA ASN A 224 1.78 -4.60 12.71
C ASN A 224 3.01 -4.78 11.81
N ALA A 225 4.15 -4.19 12.17
CA ALA A 225 5.39 -4.38 11.44
C ALA A 225 5.84 -5.85 11.43
N ALA A 226 5.71 -6.55 12.56
CA ALA A 226 5.99 -7.97 12.69
C ALA A 226 5.07 -8.82 11.80
N PHE A 227 3.77 -8.51 11.78
CA PHE A 227 2.76 -9.17 10.95
C PHE A 227 3.11 -9.05 9.46
N GLU A 228 3.42 -7.84 8.98
CA GLU A 228 3.80 -7.62 7.59
C GLU A 228 5.09 -8.38 7.23
N MET A 229 6.14 -8.29 8.06
CA MET A 229 7.41 -8.97 7.79
C MET A 229 7.30 -10.50 7.79
N LEU A 230 6.43 -11.08 8.60
CA LEU A 230 6.16 -12.53 8.59
C LEU A 230 5.37 -12.94 7.35
N THR A 231 4.32 -12.18 7.00
CA THR A 231 3.48 -12.49 5.82
C THR A 231 4.22 -12.31 4.50
N GLU A 232 5.22 -11.40 4.47
CA GLU A 232 6.09 -11.17 3.32
C GLU A 232 7.33 -12.09 3.31
N HIS A 233 7.45 -13.03 4.26
CA HIS A 233 8.58 -13.95 4.40
C HIS A 233 9.96 -13.29 4.58
N HIS A 234 10.03 -12.05 5.04
CA HIS A 234 11.31 -11.40 5.35
C HIS A 234 12.01 -12.06 6.55
N ILE A 235 11.22 -12.53 7.52
CA ILE A 235 11.65 -13.27 8.71
C ILE A 235 10.74 -14.47 8.93
N ASP A 236 11.17 -15.45 9.73
CA ASP A 236 10.41 -16.66 10.00
C ASP A 236 9.81 -16.70 11.39
N ALA A 237 10.41 -15.94 12.32
CA ALA A 237 9.85 -15.68 13.64
C ALA A 237 10.17 -14.26 14.08
N VAL A 238 9.42 -13.73 15.03
CA VAL A 238 9.68 -12.40 15.57
C VAL A 238 9.24 -12.30 17.03
N MET A 239 10.10 -11.72 17.86
CA MET A 239 9.76 -11.26 19.18
C MET A 239 9.12 -9.87 19.06
N ALA A 240 7.82 -9.76 19.27
CA ALA A 240 7.09 -8.50 19.13
C ALA A 240 6.29 -8.18 20.39
N GLY A 241 6.16 -6.90 20.73
CA GLY A 241 5.41 -6.48 21.92
C GLY A 241 5.68 -5.03 22.29
N GLY A 242 5.64 -4.72 23.59
CA GLY A 242 5.87 -3.37 24.07
C GLY A 242 6.39 -3.27 25.49
N VAL A 243 7.13 -2.19 25.74
CA VAL A 243 7.79 -1.91 27.04
C VAL A 243 7.57 -0.45 27.40
N ASP A 244 7.17 -0.18 28.62
CA ASP A 244 7.13 1.17 29.17
C ASP A 244 7.49 1.19 30.66
N ARG A 245 8.48 2.05 31.00
CA ARG A 245 8.98 2.24 32.37
C ARG A 245 8.86 3.71 32.83
N ASN A 246 8.17 4.55 32.09
CA ASN A 246 8.09 5.99 32.35
C ASN A 246 7.04 6.31 33.42
N MET A 247 7.44 6.28 34.70
CA MET A 247 6.58 6.48 35.88
C MET A 247 7.15 7.51 36.86
N GLY A 248 8.11 8.31 36.48
CA GLY A 248 8.70 9.38 37.31
C GLY A 248 7.77 10.59 37.50
N ALA A 249 8.09 11.39 38.51
CA ALA A 249 7.31 12.59 38.84
C ALA A 249 7.12 13.52 37.63
N THR A 250 8.14 13.69 36.78
CA THR A 250 8.08 14.54 35.58
C THR A 250 6.98 14.10 34.61
N VAL A 251 6.78 12.79 34.45
CA VAL A 251 5.75 12.25 33.57
C VAL A 251 4.37 12.43 34.20
N PHE A 252 4.22 12.19 35.51
CA PHE A 252 2.98 12.43 36.24
C PHE A 252 2.55 13.90 36.15
N VAL A 253 3.44 14.85 36.39
CA VAL A 253 3.14 16.27 36.30
C VAL A 253 2.68 16.65 34.89
N LYS A 254 3.40 16.21 33.83
CA LYS A 254 3.04 16.51 32.44
C LYS A 254 1.65 15.98 32.06
N PHE A 255 1.31 14.73 32.43
CA PHE A 255 -0.02 14.15 32.16
C PHE A 255 -1.12 14.78 33.02
N CYS A 256 -0.81 15.24 34.22
CA CYS A 256 -1.76 16.02 35.01
C CYS A 256 -2.09 17.37 34.38
N LYS A 257 -1.11 18.05 33.82
CA LYS A 257 -1.35 19.39 33.23
C LYS A 257 -2.19 19.34 31.95
N ILE A 258 -2.26 18.24 31.26
CA ILE A 258 -3.24 18.02 30.17
C ILE A 258 -4.60 17.48 30.67
N GLY A 259 -4.79 17.31 31.98
CA GLY A 259 -6.04 16.85 32.56
C GLY A 259 -6.39 15.39 32.27
N ALA A 260 -5.38 14.53 32.01
CA ALA A 260 -5.61 13.17 31.53
C ALA A 260 -5.66 12.12 32.66
N LEU A 261 -5.09 12.42 33.85
CA LEU A 261 -4.98 11.41 34.91
C LEU A 261 -6.22 11.38 35.81
N SER A 262 -6.50 10.19 36.36
CA SER A 262 -7.47 10.00 37.47
C SER A 262 -6.75 10.13 38.82
N ALA A 263 -7.43 10.82 39.77
CA ALA A 263 -7.04 10.83 41.18
C ALA A 263 -7.73 9.72 42.00
N THR A 264 -8.76 9.06 41.43
CA THR A 264 -9.70 8.21 42.16
C THR A 264 -9.64 6.73 41.80
N GLY A 265 -9.03 6.37 40.64
CA GLY A 265 -8.87 4.99 40.19
C GLY A 265 -9.27 4.75 38.74
N SER A 266 -9.00 3.54 38.26
CA SER A 266 -9.35 3.11 36.89
C SER A 266 -10.70 2.40 36.87
N ARG A 267 -11.63 2.87 36.05
CA ARG A 267 -12.98 2.31 35.88
C ARG A 267 -13.47 2.42 34.41
N PRO A 268 -12.82 1.67 33.51
CA PRO A 268 -13.19 1.70 32.10
C PRO A 268 -14.67 1.42 31.89
N PHE A 269 -15.35 2.28 31.13
CA PHE A 269 -16.80 2.22 30.82
C PHE A 269 -17.71 2.32 32.05
N GLY A 270 -17.16 2.56 33.23
CA GLY A 270 -17.90 2.70 34.47
C GLY A 270 -18.34 4.13 34.78
N ASP A 271 -19.39 4.25 35.62
CA ASP A 271 -19.84 5.55 36.14
C ASP A 271 -18.72 6.20 36.96
N GLY A 272 -18.52 7.51 36.75
CA GLY A 272 -17.52 8.28 37.45
C GLY A 272 -16.08 8.12 36.85
N ALA A 273 -15.94 7.59 35.65
CA ALA A 273 -14.67 7.63 34.89
C ALA A 273 -14.20 9.07 34.74
N ASP A 274 -13.02 9.43 35.25
CA ASP A 274 -12.52 10.81 35.36
C ASP A 274 -11.14 11.03 34.73
N GLY A 275 -10.45 9.96 34.30
CA GLY A 275 -9.13 9.95 33.70
C GLY A 275 -8.49 8.57 33.77
N PHE A 276 -7.34 8.38 33.14
CA PHE A 276 -6.62 7.11 33.27
C PHE A 276 -5.68 7.11 34.48
N VAL A 277 -5.42 5.94 35.02
CA VAL A 277 -4.33 5.72 35.98
C VAL A 277 -3.11 5.22 35.20
N MET A 278 -1.94 5.85 35.39
CA MET A 278 -0.72 5.38 34.75
C MET A 278 -0.28 4.01 35.30
N GLY A 279 0.27 3.20 34.44
CA GLY A 279 0.95 1.96 34.78
C GLY A 279 2.27 1.82 34.03
N GLU A 280 3.09 0.91 34.48
CA GLU A 280 4.33 0.48 33.84
C GLU A 280 4.33 -1.02 33.58
N GLY A 281 5.20 -1.49 32.69
CA GLY A 281 5.35 -2.91 32.43
C GLY A 281 5.65 -3.21 30.97
N SER A 282 5.75 -4.51 30.70
CA SER A 282 6.14 -5.02 29.40
C SER A 282 5.46 -6.36 29.11
N ALA A 283 5.15 -6.62 27.83
CA ALA A 283 4.75 -7.94 27.35
C ALA A 283 5.27 -8.16 25.93
N ALA A 284 5.69 -9.39 25.65
CA ALA A 284 6.18 -9.79 24.34
C ALA A 284 5.60 -11.14 23.92
N PHE A 285 5.54 -11.33 22.62
CA PHE A 285 5.01 -12.52 21.95
C PHE A 285 6.04 -13.03 20.95
N LEU A 286 6.31 -14.32 20.97
CA LEU A 286 6.98 -14.97 19.86
C LEU A 286 5.91 -15.30 18.81
N LEU A 287 6.05 -14.70 17.64
CA LEU A 287 5.12 -14.82 16.51
C LEU A 287 5.76 -15.63 15.40
N LYS A 288 4.99 -16.52 14.77
CA LYS A 288 5.36 -17.28 13.57
C LYS A 288 4.19 -17.32 12.61
N ARG A 289 4.43 -17.51 11.30
CA ARG A 289 3.34 -17.85 10.39
C ARG A 289 2.61 -19.09 10.89
N LEU A 290 1.29 -19.12 10.76
CA LEU A 290 0.49 -20.27 11.22
C LEU A 290 0.93 -21.57 10.55
N SER A 291 1.19 -21.53 9.24
CA SER A 291 1.66 -22.70 8.47
C SER A 291 2.98 -23.26 9.00
N ASP A 292 3.90 -22.39 9.41
CA ASP A 292 5.18 -22.79 10.00
C ASP A 292 4.99 -23.38 11.41
N ALA A 293 4.15 -22.75 12.22
CA ALA A 293 3.83 -23.24 13.57
C ALA A 293 3.13 -24.62 13.54
N GLU A 294 2.20 -24.83 12.59
CA GLU A 294 1.56 -26.12 12.40
C GLU A 294 2.52 -27.18 11.90
N ARG A 295 3.37 -26.87 10.92
CA ARG A 295 4.42 -27.77 10.41
C ARG A 295 5.38 -28.19 11.53
N ASP A 296 5.79 -27.25 12.36
CA ASP A 296 6.76 -27.47 13.44
C ASP A 296 6.12 -28.08 14.69
N GLY A 297 4.80 -28.24 14.71
CA GLY A 297 4.04 -28.79 15.85
C GLY A 297 4.10 -27.88 17.08
N ASP A 298 4.10 -26.56 16.90
CA ASP A 298 4.19 -25.60 17.99
C ASP A 298 2.91 -25.53 18.83
N LYS A 299 3.06 -25.15 20.10
CA LYS A 299 1.93 -24.73 20.92
C LYS A 299 1.42 -23.39 20.38
N ILE A 300 0.14 -23.31 20.05
CA ILE A 300 -0.49 -22.08 19.54
C ILE A 300 -1.48 -21.57 20.59
N TYR A 301 -1.26 -20.36 21.09
CA TYR A 301 -2.14 -19.69 22.04
C TYR A 301 -3.39 -19.12 21.37
N ALA A 302 -3.20 -18.40 20.30
CA ALA A 302 -4.20 -17.79 19.47
C ALA A 302 -3.59 -17.46 18.10
N VAL A 303 -4.45 -17.10 17.14
CA VAL A 303 -4.05 -16.71 15.80
C VAL A 303 -4.41 -15.25 15.57
N ILE A 304 -3.44 -14.41 15.20
CA ILE A 304 -3.69 -13.06 14.69
C ILE A 304 -4.14 -13.22 13.23
N ARG A 305 -5.39 -12.86 12.95
CA ARG A 305 -6.01 -12.98 11.64
C ARG A 305 -5.88 -11.73 10.81
N GLY A 306 -5.78 -10.57 11.45
CA GLY A 306 -5.64 -9.29 10.78
C GLY A 306 -5.24 -8.17 11.74
N VAL A 307 -4.55 -7.20 11.21
CA VAL A 307 -4.18 -5.95 11.87
C VAL A 307 -4.68 -4.79 11.03
N GLY A 308 -5.30 -3.80 11.64
CA GLY A 308 -5.74 -2.59 10.98
C GLY A 308 -5.17 -1.35 11.66
N ALA A 309 -4.63 -0.44 10.86
CA ALA A 309 -4.06 0.82 11.29
C ALA A 309 -4.77 2.01 10.65
N SER A 310 -4.84 3.13 11.37
CA SER A 310 -5.33 4.40 10.83
C SER A 310 -4.71 5.61 11.54
N SER A 311 -4.86 6.77 10.93
CA SER A 311 -4.61 8.08 11.56
C SER A 311 -5.94 8.81 11.71
N ASP A 312 -6.04 9.62 12.77
CA ASP A 312 -7.19 10.52 13.01
C ASP A 312 -7.33 11.62 11.96
N GLY A 313 -6.28 11.90 11.20
CA GLY A 313 -6.25 12.96 10.22
C GLY A 313 -6.53 14.34 10.85
N LYS A 314 -7.26 15.21 10.14
CA LYS A 314 -7.64 16.52 10.63
C LYS A 314 -8.79 16.42 11.63
N GLY A 315 -8.49 16.58 12.93
CA GLY A 315 -9.45 16.51 14.03
C GLY A 315 -9.56 17.82 14.81
N LYS A 316 -10.25 17.76 15.98
CA LYS A 316 -10.42 18.90 16.90
C LYS A 316 -9.12 19.32 17.61
N GLY A 317 -8.14 18.43 17.69
CA GLY A 317 -6.83 18.66 18.32
C GLY A 317 -6.03 17.37 18.35
N ILE A 318 -4.70 17.49 18.53
CA ILE A 318 -3.77 16.35 18.45
C ILE A 318 -3.98 15.30 19.55
N THR A 319 -4.62 15.68 20.65
CA THR A 319 -4.90 14.80 21.80
C THR A 319 -6.35 14.36 21.90
N ALA A 320 -7.24 14.89 21.06
CA ALA A 320 -8.66 14.59 21.10
C ALA A 320 -8.97 13.30 20.27
N PRO A 321 -9.68 12.32 20.83
CA PRO A 321 -10.02 11.10 20.09
C PRO A 321 -10.91 11.42 18.88
N ASN A 322 -10.64 10.79 17.75
CA ASN A 322 -11.46 10.91 16.54
C ASN A 322 -12.19 9.59 16.25
N PRO A 323 -13.54 9.58 16.34
CA PRO A 323 -14.31 8.36 16.06
C PRO A 323 -14.05 7.75 14.68
N GLN A 324 -13.80 8.59 13.67
CA GLN A 324 -13.55 8.10 12.30
C GLN A 324 -12.26 7.32 12.21
N GLY A 325 -11.18 7.76 12.89
CA GLY A 325 -9.93 7.02 12.96
C GLY A 325 -10.10 5.67 13.64
N GLN A 326 -10.78 5.63 14.77
CA GLN A 326 -11.05 4.39 15.50
C GLN A 326 -11.89 3.40 14.68
N VAL A 327 -12.98 3.85 14.05
CA VAL A 327 -13.80 3.04 13.13
C VAL A 327 -12.94 2.47 12.02
N LEU A 328 -12.11 3.31 11.39
CA LEU A 328 -11.31 2.92 10.24
C LEU A 328 -10.26 1.86 10.59
N SER A 329 -9.58 1.96 11.74
CA SER A 329 -8.63 0.93 12.18
C SER A 329 -9.31 -0.40 12.45
N ALA A 330 -10.48 -0.39 13.11
CA ALA A 330 -11.23 -1.61 13.38
C ALA A 330 -11.76 -2.25 12.09
N MET A 331 -12.39 -1.47 11.19
CA MET A 331 -12.86 -1.99 9.90
C MET A 331 -11.72 -2.65 9.11
N ARG A 332 -10.58 -1.96 8.97
CA ARG A 332 -9.41 -2.50 8.27
C ARG A 332 -8.88 -3.80 8.87
N ALA A 333 -8.90 -3.93 10.19
CA ALA A 333 -8.47 -5.17 10.84
C ALA A 333 -9.36 -6.36 10.49
N TRP A 334 -10.68 -6.18 10.53
CA TRP A 334 -11.64 -7.22 10.19
C TRP A 334 -11.68 -7.51 8.68
N GLU A 335 -11.52 -6.51 7.83
CA GLU A 335 -11.31 -6.68 6.38
C GLU A 335 -10.02 -7.45 6.08
N ASN A 336 -8.90 -7.06 6.72
CA ASN A 336 -7.62 -7.77 6.59
C ASN A 336 -7.73 -9.23 7.03
N ALA A 337 -8.48 -9.50 8.12
CA ALA A 337 -8.77 -10.85 8.59
C ALA A 337 -9.69 -11.64 7.64
N GLY A 338 -10.42 -10.97 6.74
CA GLY A 338 -11.46 -11.59 5.90
C GLY A 338 -12.62 -12.15 6.71
N LEU A 339 -12.92 -11.55 7.87
CA LEU A 339 -13.93 -12.03 8.82
C LEU A 339 -15.01 -10.97 9.02
N ASP A 340 -16.25 -11.45 9.23
CA ASP A 340 -17.36 -10.57 9.56
C ASP A 340 -17.21 -10.08 11.02
N PRO A 341 -17.20 -8.74 11.28
CA PRO A 341 -17.16 -8.19 12.63
C PRO A 341 -18.28 -8.70 13.55
N ALA A 342 -19.44 -9.02 13.00
CA ALA A 342 -20.56 -9.58 13.76
C ALA A 342 -20.26 -10.94 14.41
N THR A 343 -19.17 -11.59 14.04
CA THR A 343 -18.69 -12.84 14.64
C THR A 343 -17.78 -12.65 15.85
N ALA A 344 -17.42 -11.41 16.20
CA ALA A 344 -16.71 -11.13 17.45
C ALA A 344 -17.56 -11.51 18.68
N THR A 345 -16.90 -12.05 19.68
CA THR A 345 -17.55 -12.41 20.96
C THR A 345 -16.85 -11.80 22.18
N LEU A 346 -15.67 -11.18 21.97
CA LEU A 346 -14.92 -10.41 22.96
C LEU A 346 -14.28 -9.19 22.29
N ILE A 347 -14.37 -8.03 22.94
CA ILE A 347 -13.54 -6.86 22.63
C ILE A 347 -12.72 -6.47 23.87
N GLU A 348 -11.42 -6.56 23.76
CA GLU A 348 -10.49 -5.92 24.68
C GLU A 348 -10.21 -4.52 24.16
N ALA A 349 -10.89 -3.55 24.74
CA ALA A 349 -10.91 -2.19 24.28
C ALA A 349 -9.69 -1.38 24.74
N HIS A 350 -9.47 -0.23 24.12
CA HIS A 350 -8.51 0.73 24.64
C HIS A 350 -8.91 1.19 26.05
N GLY A 351 -10.20 1.50 26.29
CA GLY A 351 -10.85 1.62 27.60
C GLY A 351 -10.02 2.31 28.66
N THR A 352 -9.79 3.62 28.51
CA THR A 352 -8.85 4.38 29.35
C THR A 352 -9.48 4.97 30.61
N SER A 353 -10.76 4.74 30.88
CA SER A 353 -11.46 5.33 32.03
C SER A 353 -11.57 6.87 31.95
N THR A 354 -11.61 7.43 30.74
CA THR A 354 -11.76 8.87 30.51
C THR A 354 -13.20 9.25 30.17
N LYS A 355 -13.65 10.42 30.64
CA LYS A 355 -15.06 10.89 30.46
C LYS A 355 -15.53 10.88 29.02
N VAL A 356 -14.66 11.21 28.08
CA VAL A 356 -14.98 11.35 26.65
C VAL A 356 -14.50 10.13 25.87
N GLY A 357 -13.30 9.62 26.18
CA GLY A 357 -12.66 8.55 25.41
C GLY A 357 -13.47 7.27 25.38
N ASP A 358 -13.96 6.83 26.54
CA ASP A 358 -14.73 5.59 26.65
C ASP A 358 -16.06 5.66 25.89
N VAL A 359 -16.73 6.83 25.90
CA VAL A 359 -17.99 7.05 25.15
C VAL A 359 -17.73 7.00 23.65
N VAL A 360 -16.72 7.75 23.18
CA VAL A 360 -16.33 7.81 21.77
C VAL A 360 -15.89 6.43 21.24
N GLU A 361 -15.18 5.66 22.08
CA GLU A 361 -14.74 4.32 21.69
C GLU A 361 -15.92 3.36 21.51
N VAL A 362 -16.89 3.33 22.45
CA VAL A 362 -18.07 2.46 22.32
C VAL A 362 -18.94 2.88 21.15
N GLU A 363 -19.12 4.17 20.90
CA GLU A 363 -19.80 4.67 19.70
C GLU A 363 -19.10 4.22 18.41
N SER A 364 -17.77 4.28 18.39
CA SER A 364 -16.95 3.85 17.24
C SER A 364 -17.05 2.35 17.01
N LEU A 365 -16.92 1.56 18.05
CA LEU A 365 -17.04 0.10 17.99
C LEU A 365 -18.47 -0.32 17.60
N THR A 366 -19.51 0.38 18.08
CA THR A 366 -20.91 0.10 17.71
C THR A 366 -21.15 0.28 16.21
N LYS A 367 -20.47 1.23 15.54
CA LYS A 367 -20.55 1.38 14.08
C LYS A 367 -19.96 0.20 13.32
N VAL A 368 -18.93 -0.42 13.86
CA VAL A 368 -18.24 -1.56 13.22
C VAL A 368 -18.98 -2.88 13.51
N PHE A 369 -19.40 -3.07 14.76
CA PHE A 369 -19.97 -4.33 15.24
C PHE A 369 -21.50 -4.33 15.32
N GLY A 370 -22.17 -3.29 14.85
CA GLY A 370 -23.63 -3.10 14.95
C GLY A 370 -24.47 -4.16 14.23
N GLY A 371 -23.87 -4.99 13.36
CA GLY A 371 -24.50 -6.17 12.75
C GLY A 371 -24.63 -7.37 13.70
N ALA A 372 -23.92 -7.37 14.83
CA ALA A 372 -24.02 -8.44 15.83
C ALA A 372 -25.32 -8.32 16.66
N PRO A 373 -25.82 -9.45 17.20
CA PRO A 373 -26.95 -9.42 18.11
C PRO A 373 -26.68 -8.53 19.33
N ARG A 374 -27.74 -7.94 19.90
CA ARG A 374 -27.62 -7.15 21.14
C ARG A 374 -27.02 -8.01 22.25
N HIS A 375 -26.12 -7.44 23.03
CA HIS A 375 -25.47 -8.06 24.19
C HIS A 375 -24.79 -9.42 23.85
N SER A 376 -24.26 -9.56 22.64
CA SER A 376 -23.55 -10.78 22.21
C SER A 376 -22.02 -10.68 22.37
N ILE A 377 -21.47 -9.46 22.50
CA ILE A 377 -20.03 -9.22 22.54
C ILE A 377 -19.64 -8.71 23.94
N GLY A 378 -18.78 -9.45 24.63
CA GLY A 378 -18.21 -9.01 25.90
C GLY A 378 -17.22 -7.85 25.68
N LEU A 379 -17.37 -6.76 26.45
CA LEU A 379 -16.48 -5.61 26.42
C LEU A 379 -15.68 -5.49 27.71
N GLY A 380 -14.38 -5.28 27.62
CA GLY A 380 -13.54 -5.09 28.78
C GLY A 380 -12.23 -4.36 28.49
N SER A 381 -11.46 -4.07 29.56
CA SER A 381 -10.13 -3.48 29.47
C SER A 381 -9.24 -3.91 30.62
N ALA A 382 -8.02 -4.40 30.33
CA ALA A 382 -7.00 -4.74 31.30
C ALA A 382 -6.56 -3.55 32.16
N LYS A 383 -6.79 -2.34 31.68
CA LYS A 383 -6.43 -1.10 32.37
C LYS A 383 -7.21 -0.90 33.68
N SER A 384 -8.32 -1.62 33.84
CA SER A 384 -9.05 -1.67 35.13
C SER A 384 -8.22 -2.32 36.25
N ASN A 385 -7.34 -3.28 35.91
CA ASN A 385 -6.51 -4.01 36.85
C ASN A 385 -5.15 -3.34 37.08
N ILE A 386 -4.44 -2.95 35.98
CA ILE A 386 -3.02 -2.60 36.01
C ILE A 386 -2.74 -1.14 35.62
N GLY A 387 -3.77 -0.34 35.33
CA GLY A 387 -3.60 1.00 34.78
C GLY A 387 -3.19 1.01 33.31
N HIS A 388 -2.87 2.18 32.81
CA HIS A 388 -2.50 2.42 31.41
C HIS A 388 -0.98 2.40 31.23
N LEU A 389 -0.44 1.33 30.65
CA LEU A 389 1.01 1.13 30.45
C LEU A 389 1.59 1.93 29.29
N LYS A 390 0.92 2.96 28.79
CA LYS A 390 1.39 3.80 27.71
C LYS A 390 1.86 2.95 26.51
N ALA A 391 3.14 2.93 26.14
CA ALA A 391 3.67 2.14 25.02
C ALA A 391 3.47 0.62 25.15
N GLY A 392 3.43 0.10 26.39
CA GLY A 392 3.16 -1.32 26.68
C GLY A 392 1.67 -1.70 26.72
N ALA A 393 0.76 -0.73 26.70
CA ALA A 393 -0.66 -0.95 26.99
C ALA A 393 -1.35 -1.89 25.99
N GLY A 394 -1.07 -1.76 24.70
CA GLY A 394 -1.63 -2.65 23.68
C GLY A 394 -1.17 -4.10 23.90
N ALA A 395 0.12 -4.31 24.18
CA ALA A 395 0.65 -5.65 24.45
C ALA A 395 0.01 -6.31 25.67
N ALA A 396 -0.25 -5.56 26.75
CA ALA A 396 -0.95 -6.08 27.94
C ALA A 396 -2.41 -6.48 27.61
N GLY A 397 -3.13 -5.67 26.83
CA GLY A 397 -4.47 -6.00 26.35
C GLY A 397 -4.48 -7.22 25.41
N LEU A 398 -3.52 -7.30 24.49
CA LEU A 398 -3.36 -8.45 23.60
C LEU A 398 -3.05 -9.73 24.40
N LEU A 399 -2.20 -9.64 25.42
CA LEU A 399 -1.90 -10.78 26.29
C LEU A 399 -3.15 -11.26 27.02
N LYS A 400 -3.96 -10.35 27.59
CA LYS A 400 -5.24 -10.71 28.24
C LYS A 400 -6.19 -11.41 27.26
N ALA A 401 -6.36 -10.88 26.04
CA ALA A 401 -7.21 -11.48 25.01
C ALA A 401 -6.67 -12.83 24.52
N THR A 402 -5.36 -12.96 24.34
CA THR A 402 -4.68 -14.22 23.96
C THR A 402 -4.90 -15.30 25.02
N MET A 403 -4.71 -14.98 26.28
CA MET A 403 -4.94 -15.92 27.39
C MET A 403 -6.44 -16.25 27.52
N ALA A 404 -7.32 -15.29 27.26
CA ALA A 404 -8.77 -15.53 27.26
C ALA A 404 -9.20 -16.56 26.18
N VAL A 405 -8.66 -16.42 24.97
CA VAL A 405 -8.87 -17.37 23.86
C VAL A 405 -8.33 -18.74 24.25
N HIS A 406 -7.09 -18.79 24.75
CA HIS A 406 -6.40 -20.04 25.10
C HIS A 406 -7.13 -20.82 26.20
N HIS A 407 -7.52 -20.11 27.28
CA HIS A 407 -8.20 -20.71 28.43
C HIS A 407 -9.71 -20.82 28.25
N LYS A 408 -10.28 -20.33 27.13
CA LYS A 408 -11.71 -20.37 26.83
C LYS A 408 -12.55 -19.72 27.91
N LEU A 409 -12.09 -18.56 28.41
CA LEU A 409 -12.71 -17.83 29.51
C LEU A 409 -12.85 -16.35 29.15
N LEU A 410 -14.01 -15.79 29.31
CA LEU A 410 -14.26 -14.36 29.20
C LEU A 410 -13.79 -13.67 30.49
N PRO A 411 -12.74 -12.82 30.42
CA PRO A 411 -12.10 -12.24 31.58
C PRO A 411 -12.87 -11.02 32.11
N PRO A 412 -12.86 -10.79 33.45
CA PRO A 412 -13.56 -9.66 34.03
C PRO A 412 -12.85 -8.32 33.79
N THR A 413 -13.59 -7.25 33.92
CA THR A 413 -13.14 -5.86 34.01
C THR A 413 -13.58 -5.33 35.37
N LEU A 414 -12.71 -4.58 36.04
CA LEU A 414 -13.00 -4.09 37.40
C LEU A 414 -13.69 -2.72 37.34
N ASN A 415 -14.46 -2.42 38.41
CA ASN A 415 -15.08 -1.13 38.62
C ASN A 415 -16.07 -0.73 37.51
N CYS A 416 -16.71 -1.71 36.88
CA CYS A 416 -17.67 -1.51 35.79
C CYS A 416 -19.13 -1.94 36.17
N GLU A 417 -19.39 -2.27 37.43
CA GLU A 417 -20.69 -2.76 37.94
C GLU A 417 -21.80 -1.72 37.74
N ARG A 418 -21.43 -0.43 37.75
CA ARG A 418 -22.29 0.68 37.34
C ARG A 418 -21.79 1.23 36.03
N PRO A 419 -22.49 0.93 34.91
CA PRO A 419 -22.12 1.42 33.60
C PRO A 419 -22.17 2.96 33.51
N ASN A 420 -21.32 3.54 32.66
CA ASN A 420 -21.33 4.97 32.38
C ASN A 420 -22.68 5.36 31.74
N PRO A 421 -23.43 6.30 32.35
CA PRO A 421 -24.79 6.66 31.89
C PRO A 421 -24.80 7.35 30.49
N ASN A 422 -23.66 7.81 30.02
CA ASN A 422 -23.52 8.40 28.69
C ASN A 422 -23.28 7.36 27.56
N ILE A 423 -23.25 6.06 27.92
CA ILE A 423 -23.09 4.96 26.96
C ILE A 423 -24.39 4.16 26.89
N ASP A 424 -24.98 4.09 25.69
CA ASP A 424 -26.22 3.29 25.50
C ASP A 424 -25.87 1.80 25.28
N PHE A 425 -25.63 1.11 26.40
CA PHE A 425 -25.45 -0.34 26.37
C PHE A 425 -26.72 -1.11 26.02
N ASN A 426 -27.92 -0.54 26.27
CA ASN A 426 -29.19 -1.23 26.01
C ASN A 426 -29.45 -1.47 24.52
N ASN A 427 -28.96 -0.57 23.64
CA ASN A 427 -29.11 -0.68 22.20
C ASN A 427 -27.79 -1.09 21.50
N SER A 428 -26.82 -1.54 22.25
CA SER A 428 -25.48 -1.91 21.78
C SER A 428 -25.32 -3.43 21.59
N PRO A 429 -24.45 -3.92 20.72
CA PRO A 429 -24.04 -5.32 20.70
C PRO A 429 -23.22 -5.71 21.94
N PHE A 430 -22.70 -4.72 22.68
CA PHE A 430 -21.80 -4.93 23.81
C PHE A 430 -22.52 -5.10 25.14
N TYR A 431 -21.88 -5.86 26.03
CA TYR A 431 -22.19 -5.92 27.46
C TYR A 431 -20.87 -5.90 28.25
N LEU A 432 -20.89 -5.28 29.45
CA LEU A 432 -19.70 -5.20 30.30
C LEU A 432 -19.43 -6.55 31.01
N LEU A 433 -18.18 -6.96 30.94
CA LEU A 433 -17.68 -8.18 31.58
C LEU A 433 -17.20 -7.84 33.00
N CYS A 434 -18.08 -7.84 34.03
CA CYS A 434 -17.67 -7.55 35.40
C CYS A 434 -17.30 -8.82 36.20
N GLU A 435 -17.66 -10.02 35.69
CA GLU A 435 -17.35 -11.31 36.30
C GLU A 435 -16.74 -12.27 35.28
N PRO A 436 -15.81 -13.15 35.71
CA PRO A 436 -15.26 -14.17 34.84
C PRO A 436 -16.33 -15.23 34.54
N ARG A 437 -16.39 -15.69 33.27
CA ARG A 437 -17.28 -16.77 32.86
C ARG A 437 -16.71 -17.61 31.76
N ALA A 438 -17.19 -18.87 31.65
CA ALA A 438 -16.85 -19.73 30.55
C ALA A 438 -17.14 -19.04 29.21
N TRP A 439 -16.24 -19.15 28.27
CA TRP A 439 -16.43 -18.64 26.91
C TRP A 439 -17.01 -19.76 26.05
N GLU A 440 -18.29 -19.79 25.90
CA GLU A 440 -18.96 -20.78 25.08
C GLU A 440 -18.53 -20.71 23.63
N GLN A 441 -18.35 -21.85 23.00
CA GLN A 441 -17.99 -21.87 21.59
C GLN A 441 -19.18 -21.49 20.71
N PRO A 442 -19.05 -20.49 19.81
CA PRO A 442 -20.07 -20.22 18.82
C PRO A 442 -20.31 -21.45 17.92
N ARG A 443 -21.56 -21.67 17.49
CA ARG A 443 -21.93 -22.90 16.77
C ARG A 443 -21.22 -23.08 15.42
N ASN A 444 -20.90 -21.98 14.73
CA ASN A 444 -20.47 -22.01 13.33
C ASN A 444 -19.05 -21.46 13.10
N PHE A 445 -18.36 -20.99 14.12
CA PHE A 445 -17.02 -20.41 13.99
C PHE A 445 -16.23 -20.49 15.31
N PRO A 446 -14.87 -20.37 15.25
CA PRO A 446 -14.03 -20.32 16.44
C PRO A 446 -14.33 -19.06 17.29
N ARG A 447 -13.87 -19.06 18.56
CA ARG A 447 -13.90 -17.85 19.40
C ARG A 447 -13.09 -16.76 18.76
N ARG A 448 -13.61 -15.53 18.72
CA ARG A 448 -12.97 -14.37 18.10
C ARG A 448 -12.97 -13.18 19.04
N ALA A 449 -11.83 -12.49 19.09
CA ALA A 449 -11.66 -11.27 19.86
C ALA A 449 -11.12 -10.14 18.97
N GLY A 450 -11.55 -8.91 19.25
CA GLY A 450 -10.91 -7.71 18.77
C GLY A 450 -10.14 -7.03 19.90
N VAL A 451 -8.96 -6.45 19.61
CA VAL A 451 -8.16 -5.72 20.59
C VAL A 451 -7.79 -4.35 20.04
N SER A 452 -8.09 -3.28 20.79
CA SER A 452 -7.88 -1.88 20.36
C SER A 452 -6.76 -1.20 21.12
N ALA A 453 -5.94 -0.41 20.43
CA ALA A 453 -4.97 0.50 21.02
C ALA A 453 -4.94 1.83 20.26
N TYR A 454 -5.15 2.95 20.95
CA TYR A 454 -5.19 4.30 20.39
C TYR A 454 -4.15 5.18 21.07
N GLY A 455 -3.30 5.84 20.27
CA GLY A 455 -2.21 6.67 20.75
C GLY A 455 -2.49 8.17 20.68
N PHE A 456 -1.97 8.95 21.62
CA PHE A 456 -1.88 10.39 21.46
C PHE A 456 -1.11 10.70 20.16
N GLY A 457 -1.61 11.68 19.39
CA GLY A 457 -1.10 11.97 18.06
C GLY A 457 -1.97 11.37 16.94
N GLY A 458 -3.06 10.67 17.32
CA GLY A 458 -4.07 10.19 16.40
C GLY A 458 -3.71 8.90 15.67
N THR A 459 -2.87 8.06 16.25
CA THR A 459 -2.53 6.75 15.70
C THR A 459 -3.42 5.67 16.31
N ASN A 460 -4.19 4.96 15.49
CA ASN A 460 -5.15 3.94 15.94
C ASN A 460 -4.78 2.58 15.34
N PHE A 461 -4.86 1.54 16.17
CA PHE A 461 -4.70 0.14 15.76
C PHE A 461 -5.80 -0.74 16.34
N HIS A 462 -6.14 -1.78 15.57
CA HIS A 462 -7.02 -2.87 16.01
C HIS A 462 -6.45 -4.20 15.50
N ILE A 463 -6.49 -5.23 16.35
CA ILE A 463 -6.00 -6.59 16.05
C ILE A 463 -7.17 -7.56 16.20
N VAL A 464 -7.31 -8.47 15.23
CA VAL A 464 -8.29 -9.55 15.26
C VAL A 464 -7.61 -10.85 15.66
N LEU A 465 -8.07 -11.44 16.78
CA LEU A 465 -7.64 -12.74 17.26
C LEU A 465 -8.70 -13.80 16.98
N GLU A 466 -8.24 -15.00 16.67
CA GLU A 466 -9.11 -16.18 16.54
C GLU A 466 -8.51 -17.36 17.31
N GLU A 467 -9.40 -18.19 17.90
CA GLU A 467 -9.01 -19.46 18.52
C GLU A 467 -8.40 -20.39 17.47
N TYR A 468 -7.24 -20.97 17.80
CA TYR A 468 -6.67 -22.01 16.97
C TYR A 468 -7.45 -23.30 17.11
N VAL A 469 -8.05 -23.78 16.00
CA VAL A 469 -8.71 -25.08 15.90
C VAL A 469 -7.99 -25.88 14.79
N PRO A 470 -7.33 -27.00 15.13
CA PRO A 470 -6.57 -27.78 14.15
C PRO A 470 -7.38 -28.13 12.91
N GLY A 471 -6.85 -27.84 11.73
CA GLY A 471 -7.46 -28.16 10.46
C GLY A 471 -8.59 -27.24 9.99
N MET A 472 -9.02 -26.27 10.79
CA MET A 472 -10.12 -25.36 10.43
C MET A 472 -9.68 -24.22 9.52
N LEU A 473 -8.40 -23.84 9.58
CA LEU A 473 -7.79 -22.79 8.75
C LEU A 473 -6.99 -23.35 7.56
N LYS A 474 -7.14 -24.64 7.23
CA LYS A 474 -6.49 -25.21 6.04
C LYS A 474 -7.03 -24.46 4.82
N ALA A 475 -6.13 -23.73 4.12
CA ALA A 475 -6.37 -23.37 2.74
C ALA A 475 -6.60 -24.68 1.99
N GLU A 476 -7.71 -24.79 1.26
CA GLU A 476 -7.74 -25.74 0.18
C GLU A 476 -6.56 -25.40 -0.73
N PRO A 477 -5.62 -26.31 -1.00
CA PRO A 477 -4.59 -26.03 -1.97
C PRO A 477 -5.32 -25.60 -3.24
N LYS A 478 -4.96 -24.46 -3.81
CA LYS A 478 -5.37 -24.13 -5.17
C LYS A 478 -4.84 -25.24 -6.04
N VAL A 479 -5.66 -26.23 -6.33
CA VAL A 479 -5.37 -27.25 -7.32
C VAL A 479 -5.43 -26.53 -8.65
N PHE A 480 -4.28 -26.02 -9.09
CA PHE A 480 -4.10 -25.87 -10.53
C PHE A 480 -4.26 -27.28 -11.09
N ALA A 481 -5.27 -27.50 -11.92
CA ALA A 481 -5.47 -28.74 -12.60
C ALA A 481 -4.24 -28.99 -13.47
N ALA A 482 -3.22 -29.63 -12.90
CA ALA A 482 -2.17 -30.27 -13.65
C ALA A 482 -2.83 -31.52 -14.27
N ALA A 483 -2.88 -31.56 -15.58
CA ALA A 483 -3.32 -32.73 -16.32
C ALA A 483 -2.58 -33.95 -15.75
N ALA A 484 -3.37 -34.96 -15.35
CA ALA A 484 -2.86 -36.20 -14.83
C ALA A 484 -1.91 -36.85 -15.85
N VAL A 485 -0.62 -36.89 -15.55
CA VAL A 485 0.31 -37.81 -16.20
C VAL A 485 0.42 -39.02 -15.29
N ASN A 486 -0.09 -40.13 -15.77
CA ASN A 486 0.02 -41.45 -15.13
C ASN A 486 1.47 -41.88 -15.02
N GLY A 487 1.85 -42.35 -13.87
CA GLY A 487 2.83 -43.44 -13.70
C GLY A 487 4.22 -43.09 -13.27
N GLY A 488 4.51 -43.24 -11.99
CA GLY A 488 5.67 -44.07 -11.57
C GLY A 488 7.00 -43.33 -11.33
N GLN A 489 7.44 -43.44 -10.10
CA GLN A 489 8.81 -43.38 -9.56
C GLN A 489 9.37 -42.03 -9.09
N SER A 490 9.63 -42.05 -7.81
CA SER A 490 10.39 -41.08 -7.04
C SER A 490 11.78 -40.82 -7.61
N ALA A 491 12.14 -39.53 -7.74
CA ALA A 491 13.53 -39.08 -7.88
C ALA A 491 13.70 -37.64 -7.32
N PRO A 492 14.91 -37.22 -6.99
CA PRO A 492 15.22 -36.38 -5.82
C PRO A 492 15.04 -34.89 -6.05
N VAL A 493 14.94 -34.18 -4.92
CA VAL A 493 14.89 -32.72 -4.79
C VAL A 493 15.99 -32.06 -5.62
N VAL A 494 15.59 -31.23 -6.58
CA VAL A 494 16.43 -30.29 -7.30
C VAL A 494 15.88 -28.89 -7.07
N ALA A 495 16.83 -27.99 -6.77
CA ALA A 495 16.62 -26.59 -6.46
C ALA A 495 15.66 -25.85 -7.40
N SER A 496 14.90 -24.93 -6.81
CA SER A 496 13.94 -24.04 -7.47
C SER A 496 14.53 -23.36 -8.71
N ALA A 497 13.94 -23.64 -9.86
CA ALA A 497 14.12 -22.89 -11.09
C ALA A 497 13.18 -21.67 -11.12
N PRO A 498 13.54 -20.59 -11.80
CA PRO A 498 12.77 -19.37 -11.84
C PRO A 498 11.40 -19.55 -12.50
N ALA A 499 10.41 -18.80 -12.03
CA ALA A 499 9.04 -18.81 -12.51
C ALA A 499 8.98 -18.75 -14.04
N ALA A 500 8.30 -19.73 -14.63
CA ALA A 500 8.06 -19.77 -16.07
C ALA A 500 7.20 -18.57 -16.49
N PRO A 501 7.42 -18.00 -17.68
CA PRO A 501 6.58 -16.95 -18.21
C PRO A 501 5.15 -17.47 -18.39
N ILE A 502 4.19 -16.60 -18.13
CA ILE A 502 2.75 -16.84 -18.26
C ILE A 502 2.52 -17.57 -19.58
N SER A 503 2.05 -18.82 -19.51
CA SER A 503 1.77 -19.62 -20.69
C SER A 503 0.76 -18.87 -21.56
N GLN A 504 1.17 -18.54 -22.75
CA GLN A 504 0.28 -18.04 -23.79
C GLN A 504 -0.87 -19.03 -23.94
N SER A 505 -2.09 -18.53 -23.71
CA SER A 505 -3.32 -19.24 -23.98
C SER A 505 -3.25 -19.88 -25.37
N THR A 506 -3.36 -21.19 -25.42
CA THR A 506 -3.52 -21.92 -26.69
C THR A 506 -4.74 -21.37 -27.40
N SER A 507 -4.53 -20.81 -28.59
CA SER A 507 -5.54 -20.23 -29.46
C SER A 507 -6.62 -21.25 -29.78
N GLN A 508 -7.79 -21.08 -29.15
CA GLN A 508 -9.04 -21.53 -29.78
C GLN A 508 -9.49 -20.48 -30.80
N PRO A 509 -10.18 -20.86 -31.89
CA PRO A 509 -10.62 -19.92 -32.91
C PRO A 509 -11.55 -18.86 -32.31
N MET A 510 -11.39 -17.59 -32.75
CA MET A 510 -12.09 -16.43 -32.27
C MET A 510 -13.62 -16.55 -32.40
N ASN A 511 -14.31 -16.90 -31.33
CA ASN A 511 -15.78 -16.94 -31.27
C ASN A 511 -16.33 -15.91 -30.24
N LYS A 512 -15.50 -14.96 -29.77
CA LYS A 512 -16.00 -13.94 -28.83
C LYS A 512 -16.88 -12.96 -29.56
N LYS A 513 -18.12 -12.82 -29.10
CA LYS A 513 -19.09 -11.86 -29.66
C LYS A 513 -18.62 -10.42 -29.42
N PRO A 514 -18.69 -9.53 -30.43
CA PRO A 514 -18.31 -8.13 -30.26
C PRO A 514 -19.23 -7.43 -29.25
N LEU A 515 -18.75 -6.32 -28.67
CA LEU A 515 -19.48 -5.59 -27.63
C LEU A 515 -20.74 -4.87 -28.14
N ARG A 516 -20.72 -4.48 -29.42
CA ARG A 516 -21.84 -3.92 -30.17
C ARG A 516 -22.04 -4.72 -31.47
N GLY A 517 -23.01 -4.36 -32.26
CA GLY A 517 -23.19 -4.94 -33.57
C GLY A 517 -22.00 -4.62 -34.50
N ILE A 518 -21.57 -5.60 -35.27
CA ILE A 518 -20.63 -5.45 -36.38
C ILE A 518 -21.30 -5.99 -37.63
N LEU A 519 -21.49 -5.15 -38.63
CA LEU A 519 -21.84 -5.58 -39.98
C LEU A 519 -20.55 -5.83 -40.73
N SER A 520 -20.31 -7.07 -41.18
CA SER A 520 -19.15 -7.46 -42.00
C SER A 520 -19.60 -7.69 -43.45
N VAL A 521 -18.78 -7.25 -44.40
CA VAL A 521 -18.98 -7.49 -45.83
C VAL A 521 -17.64 -7.80 -46.47
N GLY A 522 -17.47 -9.04 -46.88
CA GLY A 522 -16.32 -9.47 -47.70
C GLY A 522 -16.68 -9.55 -49.17
N ALA A 523 -15.80 -9.07 -50.05
CA ALA A 523 -15.96 -9.15 -51.49
C ALA A 523 -14.64 -9.45 -52.23
N ARG A 524 -14.70 -9.97 -53.43
CA ARG A 524 -13.52 -10.23 -54.26
C ARG A 524 -13.00 -8.99 -55.00
N THR A 525 -13.90 -8.05 -55.30
CA THR A 525 -13.59 -6.83 -56.04
C THR A 525 -14.36 -5.64 -55.48
N PRO A 526 -13.90 -4.39 -55.72
CA PRO A 526 -14.61 -3.18 -55.32
C PRO A 526 -16.04 -3.10 -55.90
N THR A 527 -16.25 -3.62 -57.10
CA THR A 527 -17.59 -3.68 -57.74
C THR A 527 -18.52 -4.62 -57.01
N GLU A 528 -18.07 -5.82 -56.66
CA GLU A 528 -18.84 -6.79 -55.85
C GLU A 528 -19.16 -6.21 -54.46
N LEU A 529 -18.24 -5.49 -53.86
CA LEU A 529 -18.47 -4.82 -52.59
C LEU A 529 -19.61 -3.78 -52.69
N LYS A 530 -19.61 -3.00 -53.77
CA LYS A 530 -20.67 -2.01 -54.06
C LYS A 530 -22.02 -2.68 -54.24
N ASP A 531 -22.09 -3.76 -55.01
CA ASP A 531 -23.35 -4.49 -55.28
C ASP A 531 -23.89 -5.11 -53.99
N LYS A 532 -23.03 -5.68 -53.16
CA LYS A 532 -23.41 -6.20 -51.83
C LYS A 532 -23.91 -5.09 -50.90
N LEU A 533 -23.30 -3.92 -50.95
CA LEU A 533 -23.76 -2.75 -50.18
C LEU A 533 -25.12 -2.22 -50.62
N ASP A 534 -25.40 -2.24 -51.92
CA ASP A 534 -26.71 -1.87 -52.45
C ASP A 534 -27.83 -2.86 -52.04
N ASP A 535 -27.54 -4.14 -51.99
CA ASP A 535 -28.43 -5.18 -51.47
C ASP A 535 -28.65 -5.06 -49.97
N LEU A 536 -27.56 -4.89 -49.19
CA LEU A 536 -27.62 -4.68 -47.76
C LEU A 536 -28.38 -3.44 -47.34
N PHE A 537 -28.22 -2.32 -48.10
CA PHE A 537 -28.97 -1.11 -47.86
C PHE A 537 -30.47 -1.37 -47.96
N ARG A 538 -30.95 -2.06 -49.04
CA ARG A 538 -32.35 -2.42 -49.20
C ARG A 538 -32.89 -3.30 -48.08
N ARG A 539 -32.09 -4.27 -47.61
CA ARG A 539 -32.45 -5.15 -46.49
C ARG A 539 -32.55 -4.39 -45.16
N VAL A 540 -31.56 -3.52 -44.87
CA VAL A 540 -31.56 -2.69 -43.66
C VAL A 540 -32.72 -1.70 -43.73
N GLU A 541 -32.97 -1.06 -44.88
CA GLU A 541 -34.12 -0.15 -45.09
C GLU A 541 -35.46 -0.84 -44.85
N SER A 542 -35.57 -2.15 -45.14
CA SER A 542 -36.74 -2.95 -44.81
C SER A 542 -36.83 -3.45 -43.38
N GLY A 543 -35.96 -3.02 -42.48
CA GLY A 543 -35.98 -3.34 -41.05
C GLY A 543 -35.08 -4.50 -40.64
N TRP A 544 -34.29 -5.09 -41.55
CA TRP A 544 -33.32 -6.14 -41.18
C TRP A 544 -32.13 -5.58 -40.46
N MET A 545 -31.67 -6.31 -39.46
CA MET A 545 -30.45 -6.03 -38.69
C MET A 545 -29.71 -7.37 -38.46
N PRO A 546 -28.37 -7.39 -38.62
CA PRO A 546 -27.62 -8.63 -38.36
C PRO A 546 -27.57 -8.93 -36.86
N GLU A 547 -27.49 -10.22 -36.51
CA GLU A 547 -27.24 -10.64 -35.15
C GLU A 547 -25.83 -10.22 -34.71
N ARG A 548 -25.68 -10.03 -33.42
CA ARG A 548 -24.39 -9.72 -32.81
C ARG A 548 -23.54 -10.98 -32.67
N GLU A 549 -22.75 -11.26 -33.71
CA GLU A 549 -21.89 -12.44 -33.81
C GLU A 549 -20.48 -12.03 -34.26
N ALA A 550 -19.49 -12.91 -34.01
CA ALA A 550 -18.16 -12.76 -34.57
C ALA A 550 -18.20 -12.73 -36.09
N PRO A 551 -17.41 -11.87 -36.76
CA PRO A 551 -17.40 -11.80 -38.23
C PRO A 551 -17.06 -13.16 -38.85
N PRO A 552 -17.77 -13.57 -39.93
CA PRO A 552 -17.49 -14.81 -40.63
C PRO A 552 -16.06 -14.82 -41.20
N LYS A 553 -15.38 -15.97 -41.14
CA LYS A 553 -14.04 -16.12 -41.69
C LYS A 553 -13.93 -15.70 -43.14
N ALA A 554 -14.95 -15.99 -43.95
CA ALA A 554 -15.00 -15.61 -45.35
C ALA A 554 -14.94 -14.08 -45.59
N ASP A 555 -15.52 -13.28 -44.67
CA ASP A 555 -15.47 -11.81 -44.77
C ASP A 555 -14.10 -11.29 -44.30
N LEU A 556 -13.50 -11.93 -43.30
CA LEU A 556 -12.14 -11.58 -42.80
C LEU A 556 -11.06 -11.85 -43.85
N GLU A 557 -11.18 -12.93 -44.64
CA GLU A 557 -10.19 -13.36 -45.62
C GLU A 557 -10.44 -12.74 -47.01
N ALA A 558 -11.52 -12.01 -47.19
CA ALA A 558 -11.88 -11.41 -48.45
C ALA A 558 -10.86 -10.33 -48.89
N PRO A 559 -10.54 -10.19 -50.22
CA PRO A 559 -9.66 -9.14 -50.73
C PRO A 559 -10.16 -7.73 -50.44
N GLU A 560 -11.49 -7.52 -50.53
CA GLU A 560 -12.15 -6.29 -50.16
C GLU A 560 -12.97 -6.53 -48.91
N ARG A 561 -12.79 -5.73 -47.87
CA ARG A 561 -13.39 -5.89 -46.55
C ARG A 561 -14.00 -4.59 -46.11
N LEU A 562 -15.26 -4.64 -45.65
CA LEU A 562 -15.94 -3.54 -44.97
C LEU A 562 -16.50 -3.99 -43.66
N PHE A 563 -16.24 -3.19 -42.59
CA PHE A 563 -16.77 -3.41 -41.27
C PHE A 563 -17.43 -2.14 -40.76
N ILE A 564 -18.65 -2.27 -40.27
CA ILE A 564 -19.45 -1.16 -39.75
C ILE A 564 -19.88 -1.48 -38.33
N ASP A 565 -19.46 -0.64 -37.36
CA ASP A 565 -19.96 -0.66 -35.99
C ASP A 565 -21.38 -0.11 -35.94
N PHE A 566 -22.27 -0.65 -35.11
CA PHE A 566 -23.60 -0.12 -34.87
C PHE A 566 -24.19 -0.54 -33.53
N GLY A 567 -25.06 0.32 -32.93
CA GLY A 567 -25.79 0.02 -31.69
C GLY A 567 -27.30 -0.02 -31.87
N SER A 568 -27.82 0.59 -32.95
CA SER A 568 -29.24 0.61 -33.25
C SER A 568 -29.47 0.42 -34.75
N HIS A 569 -30.72 0.18 -35.14
CA HIS A 569 -31.11 0.03 -36.53
C HIS A 569 -30.93 1.36 -37.29
N GLU A 570 -31.27 2.49 -36.68
CA GLU A 570 -31.15 3.83 -37.31
C GLU A 570 -29.68 4.14 -37.59
N GLU A 571 -28.80 3.83 -36.64
CA GLU A 571 -27.35 4.00 -36.77
C GLU A 571 -26.78 3.11 -37.87
N LEU A 572 -27.23 1.87 -37.94
CA LEU A 572 -26.85 0.94 -39.01
C LEU A 572 -27.30 1.47 -40.41
N LEU A 573 -28.53 1.91 -40.53
CA LEU A 573 -29.06 2.43 -41.79
C LEU A 573 -28.28 3.67 -42.26
N GLU A 574 -28.01 4.59 -41.35
CA GLU A 574 -27.19 5.78 -41.62
C GLU A 574 -25.78 5.41 -42.09
N ARG A 575 -25.13 4.51 -41.39
CA ARG A 575 -23.73 4.10 -41.66
C ARG A 575 -23.63 3.29 -42.98
N VAL A 576 -24.55 2.40 -43.24
CA VAL A 576 -24.63 1.66 -44.53
C VAL A 576 -24.90 2.63 -45.70
N GLN A 577 -25.77 3.63 -45.53
CA GLN A 577 -26.00 4.66 -46.55
C GLN A 577 -24.75 5.48 -46.87
N LYS A 578 -23.95 5.84 -45.81
CA LYS A 578 -22.69 6.57 -45.98
C LYS A 578 -21.65 5.69 -46.70
N ALA A 579 -21.50 4.42 -46.27
CA ALA A 579 -20.62 3.47 -46.91
C ALA A 579 -20.95 3.26 -48.39
N ARG A 580 -22.23 3.11 -48.71
CA ARG A 580 -22.76 2.96 -50.09
C ARG A 580 -22.43 4.16 -50.96
N LYS A 581 -22.61 5.38 -50.43
CA LYS A 581 -22.22 6.61 -51.14
C LYS A 581 -20.71 6.66 -51.39
N ALA A 582 -19.88 6.30 -50.42
CA ALA A 582 -18.45 6.32 -50.55
C ALA A 582 -17.95 5.25 -51.55
N ALA A 583 -18.61 4.09 -51.61
CA ALA A 583 -18.28 3.02 -52.57
C ALA A 583 -18.57 3.42 -54.04
N GLY A 584 -19.37 4.46 -54.26
CA GLY A 584 -19.61 5.02 -55.58
C GLY A 584 -18.48 5.93 -56.11
N PHE A 585 -17.54 6.30 -55.29
CA PHE A 585 -16.40 7.15 -55.60
C PHE A 585 -15.10 6.50 -55.18
N ASP A 586 -14.13 6.38 -56.08
CA ASP A 586 -12.81 5.86 -55.73
C ASP A 586 -11.97 6.97 -55.07
N ASN A 587 -12.32 7.25 -53.81
CA ASN A 587 -11.65 8.30 -53.01
C ASN A 587 -11.19 7.77 -51.66
N PRO A 588 -9.87 7.49 -51.51
CA PRO A 588 -9.30 7.01 -50.25
C PRO A 588 -9.51 7.97 -49.06
N GLN A 589 -9.52 9.29 -49.31
CA GLN A 589 -9.71 10.28 -48.24
C GLN A 589 -11.15 10.25 -47.68
N ALA A 590 -12.13 9.94 -48.50
CA ALA A 590 -13.52 9.77 -48.05
C ALA A 590 -13.65 8.58 -47.08
N TRP A 591 -12.96 7.47 -47.36
CA TRP A 591 -12.95 6.30 -46.47
C TRP A 591 -12.20 6.60 -45.15
N LYS A 592 -11.08 7.34 -45.19
CA LYS A 592 -10.36 7.78 -44.00
C LYS A 592 -11.25 8.65 -43.08
N ALA A 593 -12.05 9.53 -43.66
CA ALA A 593 -13.00 10.36 -42.91
C ALA A 593 -14.14 9.54 -42.27
N LEU A 594 -14.57 8.44 -42.89
CA LEU A 594 -15.62 7.56 -42.37
C LEU A 594 -15.17 6.68 -41.21
N GLN A 595 -13.87 6.47 -41.02
CA GLN A 595 -13.34 5.74 -39.86
C GLN A 595 -13.77 6.39 -38.53
N GLY A 596 -13.76 7.71 -38.45
CA GLY A 596 -14.28 8.47 -37.32
C GLY A 596 -15.79 8.35 -37.09
N GLN A 597 -16.51 7.66 -37.97
CA GLN A 597 -17.95 7.38 -37.89
C GLN A 597 -18.24 5.88 -37.76
N GLY A 598 -17.24 5.06 -37.41
CA GLY A 598 -17.39 3.63 -37.21
C GLY A 598 -17.51 2.79 -38.49
N ILE A 599 -17.02 3.30 -39.62
CA ILE A 599 -17.07 2.64 -40.93
C ILE A 599 -15.65 2.44 -41.44
N PHE A 600 -15.23 1.20 -41.59
CA PHE A 600 -13.83 0.83 -41.93
C PHE A 600 -13.82 -0.03 -43.20
N ARG A 601 -13.05 0.41 -44.20
CA ARG A 601 -12.78 -0.38 -45.41
C ARG A 601 -11.30 -0.68 -45.52
N GLY A 602 -10.99 -1.92 -45.82
CA GLY A 602 -9.63 -2.38 -46.18
C GLY A 602 -9.61 -3.21 -47.45
N SER A 603 -8.48 -3.18 -48.14
CA SER A 603 -8.26 -3.95 -49.36
C SER A 603 -6.88 -4.61 -49.37
N GLY A 604 -6.75 -5.76 -50.02
CA GLY A 604 -5.51 -6.49 -50.12
C GLY A 604 -5.07 -7.21 -48.82
N PRO A 605 -3.80 -7.64 -48.76
CA PRO A 605 -3.27 -8.31 -47.58
C PRO A 605 -3.12 -7.35 -46.39
N LYS A 606 -2.91 -7.89 -45.15
CA LYS A 606 -2.64 -7.08 -43.97
C LYS A 606 -1.41 -6.19 -44.22
N PRO A 607 -1.43 -4.92 -43.75
CA PRO A 607 -0.41 -3.94 -44.18
C PRO A 607 0.98 -4.18 -43.56
N GLY A 608 1.10 -4.90 -42.46
CA GLY A 608 2.40 -5.17 -41.80
C GLY A 608 2.23 -5.67 -40.35
N LYS A 609 3.20 -5.35 -39.51
CA LYS A 609 3.17 -5.66 -38.07
C LYS A 609 2.17 -4.74 -37.34
N ILE A 610 1.65 -5.23 -36.22
CA ILE A 610 0.79 -4.46 -35.32
C ILE A 610 1.56 -4.00 -34.09
N ALA A 611 1.44 -2.71 -33.73
CA ALA A 611 1.97 -2.16 -32.48
C ALA A 611 0.86 -1.69 -31.55
N PHE A 612 1.03 -1.95 -30.26
CA PHE A 612 0.19 -1.34 -29.22
C PHE A 612 0.96 -0.19 -28.57
N LEU A 613 0.27 0.96 -28.49
CA LEU A 613 0.77 2.20 -27.92
C LEU A 613 0.01 2.48 -26.63
N PHE A 614 0.73 2.69 -25.52
CA PHE A 614 0.12 2.92 -24.20
C PHE A 614 0.26 4.38 -23.78
N PRO A 615 -0.85 5.11 -23.52
CA PRO A 615 -0.78 6.51 -23.11
C PRO A 615 -0.30 6.68 -21.68
N GLY A 616 0.18 7.88 -21.36
CA GLY A 616 0.64 8.25 -20.04
C GLY A 616 -0.32 9.19 -19.31
N GLN A 617 0.23 9.85 -18.25
CA GLN A 617 -0.49 10.85 -17.47
C GLN A 617 -1.03 12.00 -18.35
N GLY A 618 -2.29 12.42 -18.10
CA GLY A 618 -3.02 13.41 -18.88
C GLY A 618 -4.18 12.81 -19.69
N SER A 619 -4.17 11.48 -19.90
CA SER A 619 -5.25 10.78 -20.59
C SER A 619 -6.35 10.28 -19.66
N GLN A 620 -6.18 10.28 -18.34
CA GLN A 620 -7.17 9.83 -17.36
C GLN A 620 -8.47 10.67 -17.43
N TYR A 621 -9.57 10.03 -17.01
CA TYR A 621 -10.86 10.68 -16.76
C TYR A 621 -11.66 9.86 -15.73
N VAL A 622 -12.57 10.52 -15.03
CA VAL A 622 -13.42 9.89 -14.01
C VAL A 622 -14.35 8.87 -14.68
N ASN A 623 -14.53 7.71 -14.06
CA ASN A 623 -15.29 6.56 -14.55
C ASN A 623 -14.68 5.86 -15.79
N MET A 624 -13.40 6.08 -16.12
CA MET A 624 -12.75 5.36 -17.22
C MET A 624 -12.71 3.84 -16.95
N GLY A 625 -13.15 3.07 -17.94
CA GLY A 625 -13.22 1.61 -17.88
C GLY A 625 -14.44 1.05 -17.16
N ARG A 626 -15.33 1.89 -16.58
CA ARG A 626 -16.47 1.42 -15.80
C ARG A 626 -17.45 0.60 -16.63
N GLN A 627 -17.86 1.08 -17.81
CA GLN A 627 -18.81 0.37 -18.66
C GLN A 627 -18.22 -0.94 -19.19
N LEU A 628 -16.91 -0.97 -19.44
CA LEU A 628 -16.21 -2.19 -19.83
C LEU A 628 -16.10 -3.17 -18.67
N ALA A 629 -15.79 -2.73 -17.45
CA ALA A 629 -15.71 -3.58 -16.26
C ALA A 629 -17.08 -4.19 -15.89
N GLU A 630 -18.18 -3.48 -16.14
CA GLU A 630 -19.53 -3.99 -15.90
C GLU A 630 -19.93 -5.10 -16.89
N ARG A 631 -19.31 -5.18 -18.07
CA ARG A 631 -19.66 -6.13 -19.14
C ARG A 631 -18.64 -7.23 -19.40
N GLU A 632 -17.38 -6.96 -19.14
CA GLU A 632 -16.24 -7.81 -19.49
C GLU A 632 -15.51 -8.28 -18.25
N PRO A 633 -15.62 -9.58 -17.90
CA PRO A 633 -15.01 -10.12 -16.68
C PRO A 633 -13.49 -9.91 -16.62
N VAL A 634 -12.79 -9.95 -17.77
CA VAL A 634 -11.35 -9.72 -17.83
C VAL A 634 -10.98 -8.29 -17.40
N VAL A 635 -11.80 -7.31 -17.78
CA VAL A 635 -11.61 -5.90 -17.37
C VAL A 635 -11.88 -5.75 -15.89
N ALA A 636 -13.01 -6.28 -15.39
CA ALA A 636 -13.34 -6.28 -13.97
C ALA A 636 -12.24 -6.90 -13.12
N GLN A 637 -11.66 -8.02 -13.56
CA GLN A 637 -10.57 -8.71 -12.86
C GLN A 637 -9.31 -7.85 -12.76
N VAL A 638 -8.94 -7.14 -13.83
CA VAL A 638 -7.77 -6.23 -13.80
C VAL A 638 -7.96 -5.11 -12.79
N PHE A 639 -9.15 -4.52 -12.69
CA PHE A 639 -9.44 -3.50 -11.67
C PHE A 639 -9.42 -4.08 -10.25
N GLN A 640 -9.91 -5.32 -10.06
CA GLN A 640 -9.82 -6.01 -8.77
C GLN A 640 -8.37 -6.35 -8.39
N ASP A 641 -7.57 -6.83 -9.33
CA ASP A 641 -6.15 -7.09 -9.13
C ASP A 641 -5.39 -5.80 -8.77
N ALA A 642 -5.74 -4.69 -9.43
CA ALA A 642 -5.18 -3.39 -9.12
C ALA A 642 -5.59 -2.89 -7.72
N ASP A 643 -6.84 -3.07 -7.32
CA ASP A 643 -7.30 -2.75 -5.98
C ASP A 643 -6.55 -3.54 -4.91
N ALA A 644 -6.32 -4.83 -5.16
CA ALA A 644 -5.58 -5.69 -4.24
C ALA A 644 -4.14 -5.19 -4.01
N VAL A 645 -3.47 -4.75 -5.07
CA VAL A 645 -2.10 -4.21 -4.99
C VAL A 645 -2.07 -2.79 -4.43
N MET A 646 -3.01 -1.94 -4.84
CA MET A 646 -2.95 -0.50 -4.55
C MET A 646 -3.61 -0.10 -3.24
N THR A 647 -4.53 -0.89 -2.71
CA THR A 647 -5.20 -0.57 -1.43
C THR A 647 -4.21 -0.40 -0.27
N PRO A 648 -3.21 -1.29 -0.07
CA PRO A 648 -2.19 -1.09 0.95
C PRO A 648 -1.34 0.17 0.74
N ILE A 649 -1.12 0.56 -0.52
CA ILE A 649 -0.28 1.71 -0.88
C ILE A 649 -1.04 3.03 -0.75
N LEU A 650 -2.30 3.07 -1.21
CA LEU A 650 -3.11 4.29 -1.27
C LEU A 650 -4.06 4.46 -0.06
N GLY A 651 -4.19 3.43 0.76
CA GLY A 651 -5.09 3.43 1.92
C GLY A 651 -6.56 3.19 1.59
N LYS A 652 -6.92 3.03 0.31
CA LYS A 652 -8.24 2.64 -0.18
C LYS A 652 -8.15 2.06 -1.60
N PRO A 653 -9.14 1.31 -2.07
CA PRO A 653 -9.15 0.74 -3.41
C PRO A 653 -8.88 1.81 -4.49
N LEU A 654 -8.08 1.47 -5.49
CA LEU A 654 -7.79 2.36 -6.62
C LEU A 654 -9.07 2.72 -7.36
N THR A 655 -10.01 1.77 -7.51
CA THR A 655 -11.31 1.98 -8.13
C THR A 655 -12.13 3.06 -7.43
N SER A 656 -11.96 3.25 -6.12
CA SER A 656 -12.66 4.31 -5.37
C SER A 656 -12.23 5.75 -5.76
N TYR A 657 -11.12 5.88 -6.45
CA TYR A 657 -10.68 7.15 -7.02
C TYR A 657 -11.16 7.34 -8.47
N ILE A 658 -11.49 6.23 -9.14
CA ILE A 658 -11.88 6.22 -10.57
C ILE A 658 -13.39 6.16 -10.73
N PHE A 659 -14.06 5.22 -9.99
CA PHE A 659 -15.48 4.92 -10.14
C PHE A 659 -16.32 5.65 -9.09
N VAL A 660 -17.05 6.64 -9.50
CA VAL A 660 -17.94 7.42 -8.65
C VAL A 660 -19.31 7.56 -9.29
N ASP A 661 -20.32 7.86 -8.48
CA ASP A 661 -21.65 8.13 -9.02
C ASP A 661 -21.60 9.41 -9.88
N SER A 662 -21.98 9.28 -11.15
CA SER A 662 -21.99 10.40 -12.09
C SER A 662 -23.06 11.45 -11.77
N GLN A 663 -24.04 11.13 -10.94
CA GLN A 663 -25.07 12.06 -10.47
C GLN A 663 -24.59 12.88 -9.26
N ASP A 664 -23.56 12.42 -8.55
CA ASP A 664 -22.96 13.17 -7.44
C ASP A 664 -21.88 14.13 -7.95
N THR A 665 -22.29 15.40 -8.16
CA THR A 665 -21.41 16.45 -8.67
C THR A 665 -20.18 16.70 -7.77
N GLU A 666 -20.30 16.57 -6.44
CA GLU A 666 -19.18 16.80 -5.52
C GLU A 666 -18.22 15.60 -5.51
N ALA A 667 -18.75 14.36 -5.60
CA ALA A 667 -17.93 13.17 -5.78
C ALA A 667 -17.16 13.22 -7.11
N MET A 668 -17.81 13.65 -8.19
CA MET A 668 -17.17 13.83 -9.51
C MET A 668 -16.01 14.83 -9.47
N LYS A 669 -16.23 16.04 -8.92
CA LYS A 669 -15.17 17.05 -8.75
C LYS A 669 -14.04 16.59 -7.84
N LYS A 670 -14.38 15.83 -6.80
CA LYS A 670 -13.37 15.25 -5.90
C LYS A 670 -12.54 14.21 -6.63
N ALA A 671 -13.15 13.29 -7.36
CA ALA A 671 -12.45 12.28 -8.14
C ALA A 671 -11.57 12.89 -9.24
N GLU A 672 -12.02 13.95 -9.89
CA GLU A 672 -11.20 14.70 -10.85
C GLU A 672 -9.93 15.26 -10.19
N ARG A 673 -10.06 15.89 -9.02
CA ARG A 673 -8.90 16.40 -8.25
C ARG A 673 -7.98 15.27 -7.78
N ASP A 674 -8.55 14.18 -7.29
CA ASP A 674 -7.79 13.03 -6.81
C ASP A 674 -7.01 12.38 -7.96
N LEU A 675 -7.66 12.19 -9.13
CA LEU A 675 -7.02 11.67 -10.35
C LEU A 675 -5.98 12.61 -10.98
N MET A 676 -5.85 13.86 -10.55
CA MET A 676 -4.75 14.74 -10.95
C MET A 676 -3.47 14.50 -10.14
N GLN A 677 -3.55 13.82 -8.99
CA GLN A 677 -2.38 13.52 -8.17
C GLN A 677 -1.54 12.42 -8.81
N THR A 678 -0.26 12.67 -9.05
CA THR A 678 0.65 11.77 -9.77
C THR A 678 0.68 10.36 -9.17
N ALA A 679 0.65 10.23 -7.85
CA ALA A 679 0.65 8.95 -7.13
C ALA A 679 -0.65 8.11 -7.35
N ILE A 680 -1.74 8.75 -7.75
CA ILE A 680 -3.03 8.11 -8.06
C ILE A 680 -3.17 7.91 -9.57
N THR A 681 -2.82 8.94 -10.35
CA THR A 681 -2.93 8.90 -11.81
C THR A 681 -2.14 7.75 -12.42
N GLN A 682 -0.90 7.55 -11.95
CA GLN A 682 -0.01 6.56 -12.56
C GLN A 682 -0.55 5.12 -12.45
N PRO A 683 -0.91 4.61 -11.28
CA PRO A 683 -1.50 3.27 -11.20
C PRO A 683 -2.90 3.19 -11.85
N ALA A 684 -3.70 4.27 -11.85
CA ALA A 684 -5.00 4.27 -12.51
C ALA A 684 -4.90 4.13 -14.03
N MET A 685 -3.97 4.86 -14.64
CA MET A 685 -3.68 4.73 -16.07
C MET A 685 -3.15 3.35 -16.43
N LEU A 686 -2.17 2.85 -15.68
CA LEU A 686 -1.59 1.53 -15.89
C LEU A 686 -2.65 0.42 -15.82
N THR A 687 -3.60 0.54 -14.89
CA THR A 687 -4.73 -0.40 -14.75
C THR A 687 -5.62 -0.38 -15.98
N MET A 688 -6.01 0.81 -16.45
CA MET A 688 -6.87 0.94 -17.62
C MET A 688 -6.19 0.43 -18.90
N ASP A 689 -4.92 0.78 -19.11
CA ASP A 689 -4.13 0.33 -20.26
C ASP A 689 -4.00 -1.21 -20.27
N THR A 690 -3.72 -1.81 -19.11
CA THR A 690 -3.63 -3.26 -18.95
C THR A 690 -4.98 -3.95 -19.18
N ALA A 691 -6.07 -3.37 -18.71
CA ALA A 691 -7.42 -3.90 -18.90
C ALA A 691 -7.79 -3.96 -20.39
N LEU A 692 -7.54 -2.89 -21.14
CA LEU A 692 -7.78 -2.85 -22.57
C LEU A 692 -6.84 -3.78 -23.35
N TYR A 693 -5.59 -3.90 -22.94
CA TYR A 693 -4.65 -4.86 -23.51
C TYR A 693 -5.16 -6.30 -23.36
N LYS A 694 -5.56 -6.68 -22.16
CA LYS A 694 -6.10 -8.02 -21.90
C LYS A 694 -7.41 -8.27 -22.66
N LEU A 695 -8.27 -7.25 -22.74
CA LEU A 695 -9.51 -7.38 -23.51
C LEU A 695 -9.25 -7.59 -25.02
N LEU A 696 -8.31 -6.84 -25.64
CA LEU A 696 -7.89 -7.09 -27.01
C LEU A 696 -7.33 -8.51 -27.20
N SER A 697 -6.58 -9.01 -26.21
CA SER A 697 -6.03 -10.37 -26.25
C SER A 697 -7.12 -11.45 -26.27
N GLU A 698 -8.26 -11.24 -25.58
CA GLU A 698 -9.41 -12.15 -25.64
C GLU A 698 -10.10 -12.15 -27.01
N TYR A 699 -9.98 -11.06 -27.79
CA TYR A 699 -10.40 -11.02 -29.19
C TYR A 699 -9.32 -11.53 -30.16
N GLY A 700 -8.23 -12.11 -29.65
CA GLY A 700 -7.15 -12.72 -30.44
C GLY A 700 -6.15 -11.73 -31.02
N PHE A 701 -6.18 -10.46 -30.60
CA PHE A 701 -5.21 -9.46 -31.06
C PHE A 701 -4.05 -9.36 -30.07
N ALA A 702 -2.83 -9.56 -30.58
CA ALA A 702 -1.59 -9.42 -29.84
C ALA A 702 -0.61 -8.53 -30.62
N PRO A 703 0.18 -7.68 -29.95
CA PRO A 703 1.13 -6.81 -30.60
C PRO A 703 2.39 -7.57 -31.07
N ASP A 704 2.97 -7.14 -32.19
CA ASP A 704 4.30 -7.54 -32.62
C ASP A 704 5.39 -6.66 -32.01
N MET A 705 5.05 -5.42 -31.66
CA MET A 705 5.90 -4.46 -30.94
C MET A 705 5.05 -3.60 -30.02
N VAL A 706 5.65 -3.06 -28.99
CA VAL A 706 4.99 -2.15 -28.04
C VAL A 706 5.82 -0.91 -27.76
N MET A 707 5.16 0.19 -27.42
CA MET A 707 5.75 1.42 -26.90
C MET A 707 4.76 2.11 -25.96
N GLY A 708 5.23 2.69 -24.88
CA GLY A 708 4.40 3.49 -23.99
C GLY A 708 4.93 4.91 -23.86
N HIS A 709 4.06 5.90 -23.73
CA HIS A 709 4.46 7.29 -23.56
C HIS A 709 4.65 7.60 -22.06
N SER A 710 5.87 7.93 -21.65
CA SER A 710 6.20 8.26 -20.26
C SER A 710 5.75 7.13 -19.30
N LEU A 711 4.69 7.34 -18.53
CA LEU A 711 4.10 6.30 -17.66
C LEU A 711 3.63 5.07 -18.44
N GLY A 712 3.05 5.24 -19.62
CA GLY A 712 2.58 4.12 -20.46
C GLY A 712 3.66 3.09 -20.79
N GLU A 713 4.95 3.44 -20.63
CA GLU A 713 6.05 2.49 -20.79
C GLU A 713 5.94 1.32 -19.79
N TYR A 714 5.36 1.52 -18.59
CA TYR A 714 5.08 0.44 -17.65
C TYR A 714 4.00 -0.53 -18.13
N ALA A 715 2.99 -0.05 -18.86
CA ALA A 715 2.02 -0.92 -19.53
C ALA A 715 2.66 -1.69 -20.69
N ALA A 716 3.56 -1.04 -21.41
CA ALA A 716 4.35 -1.70 -22.45
C ALA A 716 5.30 -2.77 -21.90
N LEU A 717 5.87 -2.57 -20.68
CA LEU A 717 6.66 -3.59 -19.97
C LEU A 717 5.83 -4.84 -19.64
N ILE A 718 4.55 -4.65 -19.24
CA ILE A 718 3.61 -5.77 -19.00
C ILE A 718 3.34 -6.52 -20.30
N ALA A 719 3.00 -5.80 -21.36
CA ALA A 719 2.66 -6.40 -22.64
C ALA A 719 3.87 -7.11 -23.29
N ALA A 720 5.10 -6.61 -23.05
CA ALA A 720 6.33 -7.24 -23.49
C ALA A 720 6.79 -8.41 -22.60
N GLY A 721 6.08 -8.71 -21.51
CA GLY A 721 6.42 -9.80 -20.58
C GLY A 721 7.66 -9.49 -19.71
N ILE A 722 8.08 -8.24 -19.64
CA ILE A 722 9.24 -7.79 -18.85
C ILE A 722 8.91 -7.72 -17.37
N MET A 723 7.71 -7.23 -17.02
CA MET A 723 7.30 -7.01 -15.64
C MET A 723 5.87 -7.53 -15.39
N PRO A 724 5.62 -8.29 -14.30
CA PRO A 724 4.26 -8.67 -13.92
C PRO A 724 3.40 -7.45 -13.55
N PHE A 725 2.09 -7.51 -13.77
CA PHE A 725 1.16 -6.39 -13.54
C PHE A 725 1.24 -5.83 -12.11
N ALA A 726 1.27 -6.70 -11.10
CA ALA A 726 1.38 -6.28 -9.70
C ALA A 726 2.67 -5.48 -9.44
N HIS A 727 3.80 -5.94 -9.98
CA HIS A 727 5.09 -5.26 -9.85
C HIS A 727 5.13 -3.93 -10.62
N ALA A 728 4.51 -3.89 -11.80
CA ALA A 728 4.40 -2.65 -12.56
C ALA A 728 3.53 -1.60 -11.86
N LEU A 729 2.45 -2.02 -11.18
CA LEU A 729 1.64 -1.16 -10.32
C LEU A 729 2.47 -0.59 -9.17
N GLU A 730 3.21 -1.44 -8.46
CA GLU A 730 4.07 -1.01 -7.37
C GLU A 730 5.16 -0.03 -7.85
N ALA A 731 5.82 -0.36 -8.96
CA ALA A 731 6.84 0.50 -9.58
C ALA A 731 6.26 1.85 -10.02
N SER A 732 5.07 1.86 -10.63
CA SER A 732 4.39 3.11 -11.05
C SER A 732 3.95 3.97 -9.88
N ALA A 733 3.44 3.36 -8.81
CA ALA A 733 3.09 4.05 -7.58
C ALA A 733 4.32 4.65 -6.89
N ALA A 734 5.42 3.87 -6.78
CA ALA A 734 6.69 4.34 -6.25
C ALA A 734 7.26 5.48 -7.10
N ARG A 735 7.24 5.34 -8.44
CA ARG A 735 7.65 6.40 -9.37
C ARG A 735 6.88 7.69 -9.12
N GLY A 736 5.56 7.63 -9.03
CA GLY A 736 4.71 8.78 -8.75
C GLY A 736 4.99 9.40 -7.38
N ALA A 737 5.19 8.60 -6.36
CA ALA A 737 5.50 9.04 -5.00
C ALA A 737 6.89 9.69 -4.92
N GLU A 738 7.93 9.08 -5.50
CA GLU A 738 9.28 9.64 -5.47
C GLU A 738 9.39 10.94 -6.27
N MET A 739 8.72 11.04 -7.43
CA MET A 739 8.66 12.30 -8.19
C MET A 739 7.97 13.42 -7.41
N THR A 740 6.96 13.09 -6.59
CA THR A 740 6.23 14.09 -5.78
C THR A 740 7.02 14.52 -4.54
N LYS A 741 7.90 13.65 -4.02
CA LYS A 741 8.78 13.96 -2.87
C LYS A 741 9.95 14.88 -3.22
N VAL A 742 10.28 15.04 -4.51
CA VAL A 742 11.34 15.97 -4.92
C VAL A 742 10.97 17.37 -4.44
N SER A 743 11.77 17.91 -3.53
CA SER A 743 11.61 19.27 -3.02
C SER A 743 12.91 20.01 -3.27
N VAL A 744 12.87 20.87 -4.26
CA VAL A 744 13.97 21.76 -4.64
C VAL A 744 13.45 23.21 -4.59
N GLU A 745 14.36 24.18 -4.60
CA GLU A 745 14.00 25.61 -4.52
C GLU A 745 13.02 26.03 -5.64
N ASP A 746 13.16 25.43 -6.85
CA ASP A 746 12.24 25.59 -7.98
C ASP A 746 11.88 24.23 -8.56
N ASN A 747 10.67 23.75 -8.31
CA ASN A 747 10.15 22.49 -8.86
C ASN A 747 9.96 22.53 -10.38
N GLY A 748 10.15 23.70 -11.00
CA GLY A 748 10.04 23.90 -12.42
C GLY A 748 8.62 23.87 -12.97
N TRP A 749 8.48 24.34 -14.20
CA TRP A 749 7.23 24.31 -14.97
C TRP A 749 7.39 23.47 -16.23
N MET A 750 6.22 23.10 -16.80
CA MET A 750 6.14 22.51 -18.13
C MET A 750 5.16 23.29 -18.99
N ALA A 751 5.41 23.33 -20.29
CA ALA A 751 4.51 23.94 -21.26
C ALA A 751 4.40 23.12 -22.55
N ALA A 752 3.18 22.98 -23.08
CA ALA A 752 2.96 22.42 -24.40
C ALA A 752 3.17 23.50 -25.46
N VAL A 753 4.00 23.21 -26.43
CA VAL A 753 4.37 24.11 -27.54
C VAL A 753 3.91 23.50 -28.86
N MET A 754 3.10 24.24 -29.60
CA MET A 754 2.64 23.87 -30.94
C MET A 754 3.50 24.59 -32.00
N ALA A 755 4.68 24.05 -32.25
CA ALA A 755 5.64 24.58 -33.19
C ALA A 755 6.45 23.45 -33.82
N PRO A 756 6.99 23.63 -35.05
CA PRO A 756 7.95 22.69 -35.63
C PRO A 756 9.14 22.44 -34.72
N LEU A 757 9.60 21.19 -34.66
CA LEU A 757 10.61 20.76 -33.68
C LEU A 757 11.92 21.56 -33.79
N ASN A 758 12.37 21.87 -35.02
CA ASN A 758 13.55 22.73 -35.24
C ASN A 758 13.35 24.16 -34.64
N VAL A 759 12.12 24.71 -34.72
CA VAL A 759 11.81 26.02 -34.12
C VAL A 759 11.84 25.91 -32.60
N VAL A 760 11.36 24.78 -32.05
CA VAL A 760 11.43 24.53 -30.58
C VAL A 760 12.90 24.54 -30.16
N GLU A 761 13.77 23.76 -30.80
CA GLU A 761 15.19 23.65 -30.46
C GLU A 761 15.93 24.97 -30.57
N GLU A 762 15.67 25.76 -31.63
CA GLU A 762 16.27 27.09 -31.80
C GLU A 762 15.80 28.09 -30.75
N THR A 763 14.49 28.13 -30.48
CA THR A 763 13.94 29.05 -29.49
C THR A 763 14.43 28.77 -28.08
N LEU A 764 14.62 27.50 -27.70
CA LEU A 764 15.14 27.15 -26.39
C LEU A 764 16.61 27.61 -26.19
N LYS A 765 17.40 27.81 -27.23
CA LYS A 765 18.75 28.36 -27.15
C LYS A 765 18.76 29.87 -26.82
N GLU A 766 17.66 30.58 -27.06
CA GLU A 766 17.51 32.00 -26.78
C GLU A 766 17.04 32.26 -25.33
N VAL A 767 16.74 31.23 -24.56
CA VAL A 767 16.22 31.34 -23.20
C VAL A 767 17.33 31.35 -22.17
N ASP A 768 17.32 32.34 -21.27
CA ASP A 768 18.22 32.35 -20.14
C ASP A 768 17.76 31.38 -19.05
N GLY A 769 18.63 30.45 -18.66
CA GLY A 769 18.38 29.46 -17.63
C GLY A 769 18.12 28.07 -18.19
N TYR A 770 17.67 27.16 -17.30
CA TYR A 770 17.49 25.76 -17.66
C TYR A 770 16.09 25.47 -18.21
N VAL A 771 16.01 25.14 -19.49
CA VAL A 771 14.82 24.64 -20.16
C VAL A 771 15.20 23.66 -21.26
N VAL A 772 14.44 22.58 -21.42
CA VAL A 772 14.67 21.53 -22.42
C VAL A 772 13.35 21.06 -23.05
N ALA A 773 13.40 20.46 -24.23
CA ALA A 773 12.27 19.69 -24.75
C ALA A 773 12.17 18.37 -23.95
N ALA A 774 11.19 18.31 -23.05
CA ALA A 774 10.95 17.19 -22.14
C ALA A 774 10.20 16.02 -22.80
N ASN A 775 9.28 16.33 -23.76
CA ASN A 775 8.59 15.32 -24.55
C ASN A 775 8.60 15.76 -26.03
N ILE A 776 9.19 14.95 -26.88
CA ILE A 776 9.22 15.19 -28.34
C ILE A 776 8.10 14.35 -28.94
N ASN A 777 6.87 14.91 -28.96
CA ASN A 777 5.65 14.15 -29.21
C ASN A 777 5.34 13.94 -30.70
N SER A 778 5.55 14.97 -31.50
CA SER A 778 5.37 14.91 -32.95
C SER A 778 6.25 15.96 -33.65
N TYR A 779 6.25 16.01 -34.98
CA TYR A 779 7.01 17.01 -35.71
C TYR A 779 6.54 18.46 -35.44
N ASN A 780 5.28 18.65 -34.97
CA ASN A 780 4.69 19.94 -34.75
C ASN A 780 4.27 20.19 -33.28
N GLN A 781 4.66 19.29 -32.38
CA GLN A 781 4.33 19.42 -30.95
C GLN A 781 5.44 18.87 -30.06
N ALA A 782 5.89 19.70 -29.12
CA ALA A 782 6.73 19.30 -28.01
C ALA A 782 6.21 19.80 -26.67
N VAL A 783 6.61 19.15 -25.59
CA VAL A 783 6.44 19.70 -24.22
C VAL A 783 7.81 20.12 -23.75
N ILE A 784 7.96 21.40 -23.38
CA ILE A 784 9.17 21.92 -22.77
C ILE A 784 9.05 21.88 -21.25
N GLY A 785 10.17 21.68 -20.55
CA GLY A 785 10.25 21.67 -19.09
C GLY A 785 11.58 22.24 -18.59
N GLY A 786 11.56 22.86 -17.42
CA GLY A 786 12.76 23.49 -16.88
C GLY A 786 12.44 24.40 -15.68
N ALA A 787 13.39 25.26 -15.31
CA ALA A 787 13.20 26.25 -14.28
C ALA A 787 11.98 27.15 -14.60
N SER A 788 11.18 27.50 -13.58
CA SER A 788 9.90 28.19 -13.79
C SER A 788 10.03 29.47 -14.59
N LYS A 789 11.04 30.31 -14.28
CA LYS A 789 11.32 31.56 -15.01
C LYS A 789 11.76 31.30 -16.46
N ALA A 790 12.56 30.27 -16.70
CA ALA A 790 13.03 29.93 -18.04
C ALA A 790 11.88 29.41 -18.92
N VAL A 791 10.97 28.62 -18.36
CA VAL A 791 9.77 28.17 -19.10
C VAL A 791 8.83 29.33 -19.39
N GLU A 792 8.65 30.26 -18.45
CA GLU A 792 7.85 31.48 -18.67
C GLU A 792 8.41 32.35 -19.79
N GLN A 793 9.74 32.56 -19.80
CA GLN A 793 10.43 33.26 -20.89
C GLN A 793 10.26 32.53 -22.22
N ALA A 794 10.41 31.18 -22.24
CA ALA A 794 10.20 30.37 -23.43
C ALA A 794 8.77 30.55 -24.01
N ILE A 795 7.74 30.47 -23.15
CA ILE A 795 6.35 30.69 -23.57
C ILE A 795 6.21 32.05 -24.28
N SER A 796 6.71 33.12 -23.66
CA SER A 796 6.67 34.48 -24.22
C SER A 796 7.41 34.58 -25.55
N LEU A 797 8.53 33.89 -25.73
CA LEU A 797 9.28 33.86 -27.00
C LEU A 797 8.52 33.11 -28.11
N PHE A 798 7.91 31.96 -27.79
CA PHE A 798 7.08 31.22 -28.76
C PHE A 798 5.85 32.05 -29.19
N GLU A 799 5.17 32.72 -28.27
CA GLU A 799 4.03 33.59 -28.58
C GLU A 799 4.44 34.78 -29.48
N LYS A 800 5.60 35.42 -29.21
CA LYS A 800 6.17 36.47 -30.08
C LYS A 800 6.51 35.97 -31.47
N LYS A 801 6.92 34.71 -31.61
CA LYS A 801 7.16 34.04 -32.90
C LYS A 801 5.90 33.53 -33.58
N GLY A 802 4.72 33.77 -32.99
CA GLY A 802 3.39 33.38 -33.52
C GLY A 802 3.00 31.93 -33.28
N TYR A 803 3.67 31.25 -32.39
CA TYR A 803 3.35 29.86 -32.02
C TYR A 803 2.59 29.81 -30.69
N ARG A 804 1.67 28.86 -30.57
CA ARG A 804 0.90 28.64 -29.35
C ARG A 804 1.75 27.89 -28.33
N ALA A 805 1.92 28.46 -27.15
CA ALA A 805 2.55 27.81 -26.01
C ALA A 805 1.68 27.95 -24.76
N MET A 806 1.45 26.87 -24.04
CA MET A 806 0.57 26.86 -22.87
C MET A 806 1.19 26.10 -21.73
N ARG A 807 1.21 26.72 -20.54
CA ARG A 807 1.62 26.04 -19.31
C ARG A 807 0.72 24.82 -19.02
N ILE A 808 1.36 23.70 -18.65
CA ILE A 808 0.68 22.48 -18.20
C ILE A 808 0.61 22.52 -16.68
N PRO A 809 -0.55 22.26 -16.04
CA PRO A 809 -0.71 22.27 -14.59
C PRO A 809 -0.19 20.96 -13.97
N VAL A 810 1.13 20.84 -13.88
CA VAL A 810 1.83 19.71 -13.23
C VAL A 810 2.64 20.20 -12.04
N SER A 811 2.93 19.32 -11.08
CA SER A 811 3.63 19.66 -9.84
C SER A 811 5.13 19.93 -10.03
N HIS A 812 5.74 19.33 -11.04
CA HIS A 812 7.18 19.37 -11.31
C HIS A 812 7.45 19.37 -12.81
N ALA A 813 8.65 19.82 -13.20
CA ALA A 813 9.15 19.68 -14.57
C ALA A 813 9.63 18.24 -14.82
N PHE A 814 8.70 17.33 -15.15
CA PHE A 814 8.99 15.94 -15.43
C PHE A 814 9.88 15.77 -16.65
N HIS A 815 10.60 14.66 -16.74
CA HIS A 815 11.54 14.36 -17.82
C HIS A 815 12.67 15.40 -17.99
N THR A 816 13.03 16.06 -16.88
CA THR A 816 14.13 17.02 -16.79
C THR A 816 15.04 16.68 -15.62
N ARG A 817 16.24 17.29 -15.58
CA ARG A 817 17.16 17.10 -14.44
C ARG A 817 16.60 17.54 -13.08
N ILE A 818 15.51 18.32 -13.06
CA ILE A 818 14.86 18.78 -11.82
C ILE A 818 14.33 17.60 -11.02
N VAL A 819 13.78 16.58 -11.68
CA VAL A 819 13.26 15.37 -11.03
C VAL A 819 14.27 14.23 -10.93
N ALA A 820 15.54 14.44 -11.34
CA ALA A 820 16.60 13.43 -11.24
C ALA A 820 16.83 12.87 -9.83
N PRO A 821 16.61 13.61 -8.71
CA PRO A 821 16.71 13.02 -7.37
C PRO A 821 15.79 11.82 -7.13
N ALA A 822 14.69 11.67 -7.88
CA ALA A 822 13.78 10.54 -7.77
C ALA A 822 14.33 9.24 -8.42
N SER A 823 15.35 9.32 -9.29
CA SER A 823 15.85 8.16 -10.05
C SER A 823 16.45 7.07 -9.15
N LYS A 824 17.35 7.43 -8.22
CA LYS A 824 17.99 6.46 -7.32
C LYS A 824 17.01 5.80 -6.33
N PRO A 825 16.06 6.51 -5.71
CA PRO A 825 15.00 5.88 -4.92
C PRO A 825 14.16 4.90 -5.73
N LEU A 826 13.76 5.26 -6.97
CA LEU A 826 13.05 4.34 -7.86
C LEU A 826 13.91 3.12 -8.21
N ARG A 827 15.21 3.28 -8.49
CA ARG A 827 16.11 2.15 -8.77
C ARG A 827 16.10 1.10 -7.66
N LYS A 828 16.11 1.54 -6.39
CA LYS A 828 16.01 0.61 -5.24
C LYS A 828 14.70 -0.19 -5.24
N VAL A 829 13.62 0.41 -5.72
CA VAL A 829 12.34 -0.32 -5.88
C VAL A 829 12.47 -1.32 -7.03
N LEU A 830 12.98 -0.92 -8.20
CA LEU A 830 13.15 -1.79 -9.35
C LEU A 830 14.08 -2.98 -9.06
N ASP A 831 15.08 -2.80 -8.19
CA ASP A 831 16.05 -3.86 -7.85
C ASP A 831 15.41 -5.04 -7.09
N ARG A 832 14.30 -4.81 -6.37
CA ARG A 832 13.57 -5.86 -5.65
C ARG A 832 12.42 -6.46 -6.46
N LEU A 833 12.03 -5.86 -7.59
CA LEU A 833 10.93 -6.33 -8.41
C LEU A 833 11.41 -7.35 -9.46
N SER A 834 10.51 -8.26 -9.84
CA SER A 834 10.79 -9.22 -10.89
C SER A 834 10.78 -8.53 -12.25
N ILE A 835 11.94 -8.53 -12.92
CA ILE A 835 12.12 -8.01 -14.26
C ILE A 835 12.74 -9.14 -15.11
N ALA A 836 12.18 -9.37 -16.30
CA ALA A 836 12.62 -10.40 -17.23
C ALA A 836 13.07 -9.79 -18.58
N SER A 837 13.70 -10.58 -19.43
CA SER A 837 13.97 -10.18 -20.82
C SER A 837 12.66 -10.06 -21.60
N PRO A 838 12.58 -9.10 -22.55
CA PRO A 838 11.38 -8.89 -23.35
C PRO A 838 11.03 -10.10 -24.22
N SER A 839 9.76 -10.49 -24.23
CA SER A 839 9.21 -11.54 -25.10
C SER A 839 8.87 -11.03 -26.52
N ILE A 840 8.60 -9.72 -26.62
CA ILE A 840 8.41 -9.00 -27.89
C ILE A 840 9.17 -7.66 -27.82
N PRO A 841 9.57 -7.07 -28.95
CA PRO A 841 10.28 -5.80 -28.97
C PRO A 841 9.49 -4.67 -28.31
N LEU A 842 10.11 -3.96 -27.38
CA LEU A 842 9.65 -2.74 -26.73
C LEU A 842 10.56 -1.58 -27.16
N VAL A 843 9.98 -0.43 -27.47
CA VAL A 843 10.77 0.78 -27.77
C VAL A 843 10.85 1.69 -26.54
N ALA A 844 12.08 2.09 -26.18
CA ALA A 844 12.39 2.87 -24.99
C ALA A 844 12.13 4.37 -25.20
N ASN A 845 11.53 5.04 -24.20
CA ASN A 845 11.34 6.51 -24.23
C ASN A 845 12.65 7.28 -24.22
N VAL A 846 13.66 6.78 -23.51
CA VAL A 846 14.96 7.46 -23.34
C VAL A 846 15.74 7.56 -24.67
N THR A 847 15.70 6.50 -25.46
CA THR A 847 16.55 6.38 -26.67
C THR A 847 15.76 6.43 -27.97
N GLY A 848 14.45 6.09 -27.96
CA GLY A 848 13.66 5.86 -29.17
C GLY A 848 14.04 4.58 -29.92
N ASP A 849 14.87 3.72 -29.34
CA ASP A 849 15.33 2.44 -29.91
C ASP A 849 14.78 1.25 -29.10
N ILE A 850 14.94 0.02 -29.61
CA ILE A 850 14.44 -1.20 -28.97
C ILE A 850 15.21 -1.45 -27.66
N TYR A 851 14.48 -1.85 -26.62
CA TYR A 851 15.04 -2.26 -25.32
C TYR A 851 16.07 -3.38 -25.45
N PRO A 852 17.12 -3.36 -24.62
CA PRO A 852 18.06 -4.48 -24.53
C PRO A 852 17.39 -5.68 -23.86
N THR A 853 18.01 -6.85 -24.03
CA THR A 853 17.54 -8.10 -23.40
C THR A 853 18.11 -8.31 -21.99
N SER A 854 19.13 -7.57 -21.59
CA SER A 854 19.74 -7.62 -20.27
C SER A 854 18.86 -6.96 -19.23
N VAL A 855 18.51 -7.69 -18.16
CA VAL A 855 17.69 -7.18 -17.04
C VAL A 855 18.32 -5.95 -16.40
N GLU A 856 19.65 -5.92 -16.23
CA GLU A 856 20.33 -4.77 -15.61
C GLU A 856 20.26 -3.54 -16.52
N ALA A 857 20.45 -3.70 -17.82
CA ALA A 857 20.33 -2.60 -18.78
C ALA A 857 18.88 -2.09 -18.90
N ILE A 858 17.88 -2.96 -18.69
CA ILE A 858 16.46 -2.57 -18.61
C ILE A 858 16.24 -1.68 -17.38
N LYS A 859 16.77 -2.07 -16.22
CA LYS A 859 16.68 -1.26 -14.98
C LYS A 859 17.38 0.09 -15.14
N ASP A 860 18.54 0.13 -15.80
CA ASP A 860 19.27 1.38 -16.07
C ASP A 860 18.44 2.34 -16.92
N ILE A 861 17.76 1.83 -17.96
CA ILE A 861 16.85 2.63 -18.79
C ILE A 861 15.68 3.16 -17.97
N LEU A 862 15.07 2.34 -17.11
CA LEU A 862 13.95 2.76 -16.27
C LEU A 862 14.36 3.78 -15.18
N GLU A 863 15.58 3.67 -14.65
CA GLU A 863 16.16 4.67 -13.74
C GLU A 863 16.34 6.02 -14.45
N LEU A 864 16.88 5.99 -15.67
CA LEU A 864 17.11 7.19 -16.47
C LEU A 864 15.81 7.84 -16.98
N GLN A 865 14.76 7.05 -17.22
CA GLN A 865 13.50 7.46 -17.82
C GLN A 865 12.82 8.65 -17.10
N ILE A 866 12.94 8.73 -15.77
CA ILE A 866 12.32 9.80 -14.98
C ILE A 866 12.84 11.19 -15.40
N ALA A 867 14.14 11.29 -15.64
CA ALA A 867 14.84 12.57 -15.85
C ALA A 867 15.27 12.79 -17.31
N SER A 868 14.93 11.88 -18.19
CA SER A 868 15.30 11.93 -19.63
C SER A 868 14.10 12.33 -20.50
N PRO A 869 14.32 13.07 -21.58
CA PRO A 869 13.30 13.38 -22.56
C PRO A 869 12.63 12.16 -23.16
N VAL A 870 11.34 12.25 -23.47
CA VAL A 870 10.60 11.22 -24.19
C VAL A 870 10.83 11.37 -25.69
N GLN A 871 11.52 10.40 -26.30
CA GLN A 871 11.87 10.37 -27.74
C GLN A 871 10.75 9.71 -28.56
N TRP A 872 9.53 10.27 -28.53
CA TRP A 872 8.36 9.63 -29.12
C TRP A 872 8.44 9.58 -30.65
N VAL A 873 8.83 10.68 -31.30
CA VAL A 873 9.00 10.74 -32.78
C VAL A 873 9.94 9.66 -33.26
N LYS A 874 11.17 9.61 -32.69
CA LYS A 874 12.16 8.62 -33.04
C LYS A 874 11.66 7.19 -32.81
N GLY A 875 10.91 6.98 -31.73
CA GLY A 875 10.29 5.68 -31.44
C GLY A 875 9.29 5.23 -32.51
N LEU A 876 8.41 6.13 -32.98
CA LEU A 876 7.48 5.83 -34.08
C LEU A 876 8.22 5.54 -35.39
N GLU A 877 9.27 6.29 -35.70
CA GLU A 877 10.12 6.04 -36.87
C GLU A 877 10.82 4.68 -36.78
N THR A 878 11.31 4.31 -35.59
CA THR A 878 11.90 2.98 -35.30
C THR A 878 10.87 1.88 -35.56
N MET A 879 9.66 2.00 -35.02
CA MET A 879 8.58 1.02 -35.26
C MET A 879 8.21 0.90 -36.75
N TYR A 880 8.10 2.03 -37.45
CA TYR A 880 7.81 2.02 -38.88
C TYR A 880 8.90 1.33 -39.69
N ARG A 881 10.17 1.58 -39.38
CA ARG A 881 11.35 0.92 -39.97
C ARG A 881 11.36 -0.60 -39.72
N GLU A 882 10.90 -1.03 -38.55
CA GLU A 882 10.76 -2.43 -38.16
C GLU A 882 9.54 -3.13 -38.79
N GLY A 883 8.79 -2.44 -39.63
CA GLY A 883 7.67 -3.00 -40.40
C GLY A 883 6.31 -2.87 -39.72
N VAL A 884 6.16 -2.07 -38.68
CA VAL A 884 4.86 -1.74 -38.10
C VAL A 884 4.08 -0.84 -39.08
N ARG A 885 2.81 -1.21 -39.33
CA ARG A 885 1.89 -0.45 -40.17
C ARG A 885 0.52 -0.25 -39.50
N MET A 886 0.23 -1.00 -38.48
CA MET A 886 -0.98 -0.87 -37.67
C MET A 886 -0.57 -0.39 -36.28
N PHE A 887 -0.97 0.81 -35.89
CA PHE A 887 -0.76 1.43 -34.59
C PHE A 887 -2.07 1.51 -33.84
N VAL A 888 -2.17 0.88 -32.66
CA VAL A 888 -3.38 0.88 -31.83
C VAL A 888 -3.07 1.54 -30.50
N GLU A 889 -3.69 2.69 -30.23
CA GLU A 889 -3.65 3.30 -28.89
C GLU A 889 -4.52 2.48 -27.94
N VAL A 890 -3.86 1.82 -26.98
CA VAL A 890 -4.48 0.94 -25.99
C VAL A 890 -4.50 1.68 -24.66
N GLY A 891 -5.55 2.42 -24.41
CA GLY A 891 -5.70 3.29 -23.26
C GLY A 891 -6.76 4.36 -23.45
N PRO A 892 -6.97 5.25 -22.46
CA PRO A 892 -8.00 6.26 -22.52
C PRO A 892 -7.62 7.45 -23.42
N LYS A 893 -8.62 8.04 -24.10
CA LYS A 893 -8.54 9.15 -25.04
C LYS A 893 -7.84 8.80 -26.37
N ARG A 894 -7.16 9.78 -27.02
CA ARG A 894 -6.62 9.62 -28.37
C ARG A 894 -5.34 10.42 -28.64
N ALA A 895 -4.54 10.67 -27.61
CA ALA A 895 -3.36 11.51 -27.74
C ALA A 895 -2.29 10.88 -28.64
N LEU A 896 -2.02 9.60 -28.45
CA LEU A 896 -0.98 8.87 -29.18
C LEU A 896 -1.36 8.62 -30.64
N LYS A 897 -2.66 8.34 -30.90
CA LYS A 897 -3.17 8.28 -32.26
C LYS A 897 -2.94 9.60 -32.99
N GLY A 898 -3.17 10.75 -32.33
CA GLY A 898 -2.88 12.05 -32.89
C GLY A 898 -1.42 12.25 -33.24
N PHE A 899 -0.51 11.76 -32.41
CA PHE A 899 0.93 11.82 -32.69
C PHE A 899 1.35 10.89 -33.84
N VAL A 900 0.76 9.69 -33.94
CA VAL A 900 0.99 8.80 -35.11
C VAL A 900 0.49 9.48 -36.39
N ASP A 901 -0.68 10.10 -36.35
CA ASP A 901 -1.27 10.81 -37.51
C ASP A 901 -0.41 12.01 -37.96
N ASP A 902 0.31 12.69 -37.04
CA ASP A 902 1.21 13.80 -37.35
C ASP A 902 2.59 13.31 -37.86
N VAL A 903 3.15 12.25 -37.28
CA VAL A 903 4.47 11.73 -37.62
C VAL A 903 4.47 10.84 -38.86
N LEU A 904 3.44 9.99 -39.01
CA LEU A 904 3.35 8.98 -40.06
C LEU A 904 2.13 9.15 -40.98
N GLY A 905 1.41 10.25 -40.88
CA GLY A 905 0.16 10.47 -41.61
C GLY A 905 0.33 10.67 -43.13
N ASP A 906 1.54 10.93 -43.62
CA ASP A 906 1.96 10.94 -45.02
C ASP A 906 2.17 9.54 -45.59
N LYS A 907 2.26 8.49 -44.78
CA LYS A 907 2.44 7.11 -45.18
C LYS A 907 1.09 6.46 -45.54
N PRO A 908 0.85 6.08 -46.79
CA PRO A 908 -0.48 5.57 -47.21
C PRO A 908 -0.77 4.16 -46.66
N ASP A 909 0.22 3.43 -46.20
CA ASP A 909 0.14 2.08 -45.66
C ASP A 909 -0.03 2.03 -44.13
N VAL A 910 -0.07 3.19 -43.48
CA VAL A 910 -0.20 3.28 -42.00
C VAL A 910 -1.66 3.43 -41.57
N TRP A 911 -2.03 2.60 -40.59
CA TRP A 911 -3.29 2.64 -39.88
C TRP A 911 -3.08 3.08 -38.45
N SER A 912 -3.98 3.94 -37.92
CA SER A 912 -3.97 4.36 -36.54
C SER A 912 -5.37 4.22 -35.93
N LEU A 913 -5.50 3.47 -34.84
CA LEU A 913 -6.76 3.19 -34.14
C LEU A 913 -6.63 3.59 -32.65
N LEU A 914 -7.76 3.69 -31.97
CA LEU A 914 -7.86 3.92 -30.54
C LEU A 914 -8.92 2.99 -29.93
N THR A 915 -8.71 2.58 -28.69
CA THR A 915 -9.58 1.60 -28.00
C THR A 915 -10.58 2.23 -27.05
N ASN A 916 -10.38 3.48 -26.62
CA ASN A 916 -11.26 4.12 -25.65
C ASN A 916 -11.28 5.64 -25.81
N HIS A 917 -12.50 6.22 -25.82
CA HIS A 917 -12.67 7.67 -25.87
C HIS A 917 -13.95 8.11 -25.15
N PRO A 918 -13.87 9.04 -24.16
CA PRO A 918 -15.03 9.41 -23.33
C PRO A 918 -16.19 10.05 -24.09
N LYS A 919 -15.94 10.73 -25.23
CA LYS A 919 -17.00 11.36 -26.03
C LYS A 919 -17.72 10.38 -26.96
N THR A 920 -17.01 9.37 -27.46
CA THR A 920 -17.59 8.33 -28.32
C THR A 920 -18.27 7.26 -27.47
N GLY A 921 -17.78 7.04 -26.24
CA GLY A 921 -18.19 5.95 -25.36
C GLY A 921 -17.20 4.79 -25.39
N GLU A 922 -17.04 4.12 -24.24
CA GLU A 922 -16.04 3.06 -24.07
C GLU A 922 -16.32 1.85 -24.96
N ILE A 923 -17.58 1.40 -24.96
CA ILE A 923 -18.03 0.23 -25.70
C ILE A 923 -17.94 0.50 -27.22
N GLU A 924 -18.38 1.67 -27.66
CA GLU A 924 -18.36 2.04 -29.07
C GLU A 924 -16.93 2.19 -29.58
N SER A 925 -16.06 2.88 -28.84
CA SER A 925 -14.67 3.08 -29.23
C SER A 925 -13.92 1.74 -29.37
N PHE A 926 -14.12 0.83 -28.41
CA PHE A 926 -13.52 -0.48 -28.45
C PHE A 926 -14.02 -1.32 -29.64
N ASN A 927 -15.35 -1.31 -29.89
CA ASN A 927 -15.94 -2.02 -31.01
C ASN A 927 -15.48 -1.45 -32.37
N GLN A 928 -15.29 -0.13 -32.45
CA GLN A 928 -14.70 0.52 -33.63
C GLN A 928 -13.26 0.11 -33.87
N ALA A 929 -12.45 -0.06 -32.79
CA ALA A 929 -11.11 -0.58 -32.92
C ALA A 929 -11.11 -2.00 -33.50
N LEU A 930 -12.04 -2.86 -33.06
CA LEU A 930 -12.22 -4.20 -33.66
C LEU A 930 -12.55 -4.13 -35.12
N CYS A 931 -13.52 -3.27 -35.53
CA CYS A 931 -13.87 -3.06 -36.93
C CYS A 931 -12.66 -2.62 -37.79
N GLY A 932 -11.82 -1.72 -37.26
CA GLY A 932 -10.61 -1.26 -37.95
C GLY A 932 -9.57 -2.36 -38.12
N LEU A 933 -9.33 -3.17 -37.06
CA LEU A 933 -8.43 -4.31 -37.11
C LEU A 933 -8.90 -5.37 -38.12
N TYR A 934 -10.19 -5.73 -38.12
CA TYR A 934 -10.76 -6.67 -39.07
C TYR A 934 -10.71 -6.13 -40.52
N ALA A 935 -11.02 -4.86 -40.74
CA ALA A 935 -10.94 -4.25 -42.07
C ALA A 935 -9.53 -4.25 -42.62
N ALA A 936 -8.52 -4.01 -41.77
CA ALA A 936 -7.12 -4.07 -42.15
C ALA A 936 -6.59 -5.51 -42.39
N GLY A 937 -7.39 -6.56 -42.12
CA GLY A 937 -7.04 -7.95 -42.42
C GLY A 937 -6.35 -8.67 -41.25
N TYR A 938 -6.46 -8.14 -40.04
CA TYR A 938 -6.06 -8.86 -38.83
C TYR A 938 -7.22 -9.69 -38.29
N GLY A 939 -6.93 -10.77 -37.54
CA GLY A 939 -7.96 -11.63 -36.97
C GLY A 939 -8.22 -12.93 -37.71
N VAL A 940 -7.48 -13.26 -38.77
CA VAL A 940 -7.64 -14.49 -39.56
C VAL A 940 -6.82 -15.65 -39.01
N GLU A 941 -5.70 -15.39 -38.34
CA GLU A 941 -4.77 -16.39 -37.84
C GLU A 941 -4.86 -16.53 -36.33
N GLY A 942 -5.34 -17.69 -35.85
CA GLY A 942 -4.90 -18.20 -34.55
C GLY A 942 -3.39 -18.46 -34.67
N ARG A 943 -2.55 -17.87 -33.78
CA ARG A 943 -1.11 -18.15 -33.75
C ARG A 943 -0.84 -19.60 -33.42
N GLY A 944 -0.88 -20.46 -34.44
CA GLY A 944 -0.30 -21.79 -34.44
C GLY A 944 0.72 -21.84 -35.58
N ALA A 945 1.99 -22.06 -35.24
CA ALA A 945 3.12 -22.27 -36.11
C ALA A 945 3.70 -21.02 -36.76
N ARG A 946 4.72 -20.44 -36.13
CA ARG A 946 5.84 -19.87 -36.90
C ARG A 946 6.48 -21.04 -37.65
N GLY A 947 6.26 -21.10 -38.97
CA GLY A 947 6.95 -22.03 -39.82
C GLY A 947 8.47 -21.85 -39.66
N GLU A 948 9.13 -22.94 -39.30
CA GLU A 948 10.56 -23.06 -39.47
C GLU A 948 10.86 -22.89 -40.96
N GLY A 949 11.32 -21.69 -41.31
CA GLY A 949 12.00 -21.51 -42.60
C GLY A 949 13.29 -22.32 -42.53
N ARG A 950 13.29 -23.52 -43.13
CA ARG A 950 14.47 -24.24 -43.49
C ARG A 950 15.33 -23.33 -44.36
N VAL A 951 16.39 -22.76 -43.79
CA VAL A 951 17.53 -22.28 -44.54
C VAL A 951 18.36 -23.53 -44.83
N GLU A 952 18.30 -24.04 -46.06
CA GLU A 952 19.27 -24.99 -46.56
C GLU A 952 20.66 -24.31 -46.52
N SER A 953 21.46 -24.74 -45.57
CA SER A 953 22.91 -24.44 -45.60
C SER A 953 23.60 -25.34 -46.57
N ALA A 954 24.08 -24.75 -47.69
CA ALA A 954 25.05 -25.39 -48.55
C ALA A 954 26.37 -25.62 -47.77
N PRO A 955 27.07 -26.75 -47.99
CA PRO A 955 28.28 -27.05 -47.23
C PRO A 955 29.44 -26.23 -47.76
N VAL A 956 30.05 -25.42 -46.87
CA VAL A 956 31.36 -24.79 -47.16
C VAL A 956 32.47 -25.77 -46.80
N ALA A 957 33.26 -26.12 -47.76
CA ALA A 957 34.43 -27.00 -47.66
C ALA A 957 35.50 -26.38 -46.75
N VAL A 958 35.96 -27.17 -45.78
CA VAL A 958 37.12 -26.86 -44.94
C VAL A 958 38.39 -27.22 -45.76
N SER A 959 39.27 -26.27 -45.98
CA SER A 959 40.70 -26.51 -46.32
C SER A 959 41.57 -25.88 -45.25
N SER A 960 42.26 -26.74 -44.51
CA SER A 960 43.46 -26.42 -43.71
C SER A 960 44.68 -26.30 -44.65
N PRO A 961 45.78 -25.68 -44.25
CA PRO A 961 46.56 -25.99 -43.04
C PRO A 961 46.55 -24.94 -41.94
#